data_2533240b8b4a8d466f2e1cee3d9c9245
#
_entry.id   2533240b8b4a8d466f2e1cee3d9c9245
#
_cell.length_a   1.000
_cell.length_b   1.000
_cell.length_c   1.000
_cell.angle_alpha   90.00
_cell.angle_beta   90.00
_cell.angle_gamma   90.00
#
_symmetry.space_group_name_H-M   'P 1'
#
loop_
_entity.id
_entity.type
_entity.pdbx_description
1 polymer ?
#
loop_
_entity_poly.entity_id
_entity_poly.type
_entity_poly.pdbx_seq_one_letter_code
_entity_poly.pdbx_strand_id
1 'polypeptide(L)'
;MLRTSLRPAFCLVCRTSFRIPTSSVSVWPPPAASSAGFHISSPGLGHRALHQVPALDMERIDTTSRLSRLRELMKERKVDVYVIPSEDSHASEYIAGCDARREFISGFSGSAGCAVVTLDKAALATDGRYFNQASKQLDQNWLLLKQGLQDVPTWQEWSAEQSSGGKVVGVDAKLITGSVAKKLAEKVKRSGGSDLLPLDDNLVDLVWAANRPARPKNPVKVLPERFNGKDVKSKLKDLRQELEKKNSPAFVVSMLDEIAWLFNLRGDDIPYNPVFFSYAIITPDSATLYVDDTKLGKETRDYLAENDVAVKPYEAIFDAIDALRSEVKSTESATGTTSQRFMISNKASWALKRSLGGDGQVDEVRSPIGDSKAVKNKNEMAGMRACHIRDGAALIEYFAWLEDQLVAKKVKLDEVEAGDKLEQLRAKQKDYVGLSFDTISSTGANAAVIHYKPERGACSTIDPNAIYLCDSGAQYLDGTTDTTRTLHFGQPTEAEKLAYTLVLKGNIALDTAIFPKGTTGFALDCLARQHLWREGLDYRHGTGHGVGSYLNVHEGPIGIGTRVQFAEVALAPGNVVSIEPGFYEDGSYGIRIENVAMVTEVKTKHSFGDKPYLGFEHVTMVPYCQNLIDPSLLTVEEKAWLNKHNAEIFHKTKDYFQNDPLTLAWLTRETQPF
;
A
#
# COMPACT_ATOMS: atom_id res chain seq x y z
N MET A 1 0.14 -17.93 66.39
CA MET A 1 0.80 -16.85 67.15
C MET A 1 1.42 -15.86 66.16
N LEU A 2 1.00 -14.64 66.34
CA LEU A 2 1.45 -13.35 65.85
C LEU A 2 1.32 -13.03 64.35
N ARG A 3 0.23 -12.26 64.08
CA ARG A 3 0.03 -11.33 62.99
C ARG A 3 0.94 -10.09 63.16
N THR A 4 1.52 -9.55 62.12
CA THR A 4 1.82 -8.14 62.01
C THR A 4 1.50 -7.64 60.60
N SER A 5 0.54 -6.72 60.59
CA SER A 5 0.07 -5.91 59.48
C SER A 5 1.03 -4.72 59.29
N LEU A 6 1.34 -4.36 58.04
CA LEU A 6 1.87 -3.03 57.70
C LEU A 6 1.07 -2.44 56.56
N ARG A 7 0.36 -1.31 56.86
CA ARG A 7 -0.30 -0.43 55.88
C ARG A 7 0.73 0.52 55.27
N PRO A 8 0.55 0.95 54.01
CA PRO A 8 1.41 1.93 53.38
C PRO A 8 1.05 3.39 53.80
N ALA A 9 2.08 4.19 53.95
CA ALA A 9 2.01 5.61 54.26
C ALA A 9 1.64 6.46 53.03
N PHE A 10 0.67 7.36 53.21
CA PHE A 10 0.31 8.43 52.27
C PHE A 10 1.44 9.50 52.27
N CYS A 11 1.99 9.84 51.10
CA CYS A 11 2.83 10.99 50.91
C CYS A 11 1.99 12.18 50.41
N LEU A 12 1.98 13.24 51.21
CA LEU A 12 1.34 14.53 50.96
C LEU A 12 2.13 15.29 49.89
N VAL A 13 1.54 15.60 48.76
CA VAL A 13 2.12 16.48 47.75
C VAL A 13 1.75 17.93 48.05
N CYS A 14 2.76 18.73 48.35
CA CYS A 14 2.68 20.17 48.52
C CYS A 14 2.23 20.88 47.24
N ARG A 15 1.08 21.59 47.30
CA ARG A 15 0.67 22.59 46.30
C ARG A 15 1.42 23.89 46.54
N THR A 16 2.36 24.24 45.70
CA THR A 16 2.90 25.61 45.59
C THR A 16 2.24 26.29 44.39
N SER A 17 1.41 27.29 44.68
CA SER A 17 0.77 28.16 43.69
C SER A 17 1.81 29.18 43.19
N PHE A 18 2.22 29.10 41.93
CA PHE A 18 2.91 30.19 41.27
C PHE A 18 1.89 31.17 40.65
N ARG A 19 1.86 32.41 41.16
CA ARG A 19 1.18 33.56 40.51
C ARG A 19 2.11 34.06 39.39
N ILE A 20 1.57 34.13 38.18
CA ILE A 20 2.19 34.80 37.02
C ILE A 20 1.75 36.28 37.08
N PRO A 21 2.70 37.25 37.03
CA PRO A 21 2.31 38.65 36.92
C PRO A 21 1.86 38.98 35.48
N THR A 22 0.72 39.63 35.38
CA THR A 22 0.20 40.23 34.16
C THR A 22 1.01 41.47 33.82
N SER A 23 1.84 41.40 32.77
CA SER A 23 2.41 42.60 32.14
C SER A 23 1.53 42.99 30.93
N SER A 24 1.08 44.24 30.98
CA SER A 24 0.30 44.93 29.95
C SER A 24 1.07 45.03 28.63
N VAL A 25 0.55 44.45 27.57
CA VAL A 25 1.05 44.66 26.17
C VAL A 25 0.37 45.94 25.65
N SER A 26 1.19 46.95 25.42
CA SER A 26 0.77 48.18 24.70
C SER A 26 0.61 47.87 23.21
N VAL A 27 -0.59 48.12 22.71
CA VAL A 27 -0.95 48.07 21.30
C VAL A 27 -0.39 49.32 20.58
N TRP A 28 0.50 49.13 19.64
CA TRP A 28 0.91 50.16 18.72
C TRP A 28 -0.03 50.21 17.50
N PRO A 29 -0.44 51.43 17.04
CA PRO A 29 -1.24 51.54 15.82
C PRO A 29 -0.37 51.37 14.55
N PRO A 30 -0.95 50.93 13.42
CA PRO A 30 -0.22 50.75 12.17
C PRO A 30 0.11 52.12 11.55
N PRO A 31 1.27 52.24 10.86
CA PRO A 31 1.62 53.50 10.16
C PRO A 31 0.76 53.70 8.94
N ALA A 32 0.39 54.97 8.71
CA ALA A 32 -0.38 55.44 7.56
C ALA A 32 0.39 55.26 6.24
N ALA A 33 -0.31 54.76 5.23
CA ALA A 33 0.19 54.62 3.86
C ALA A 33 0.32 56.00 3.22
N SER A 34 1.54 56.42 2.86
CA SER A 34 1.79 57.54 1.94
C SER A 34 1.93 56.97 0.51
N SER A 35 1.02 57.40 -0.35
CA SER A 35 1.07 57.17 -1.80
C SER A 35 2.17 58.02 -2.45
N ALA A 36 3.24 57.38 -2.91
CA ALA A 36 4.16 57.96 -3.87
C ALA A 36 4.20 57.04 -5.10
N GLY A 37 3.60 57.49 -6.17
CA GLY A 37 3.62 56.80 -7.46
C GLY A 37 5.01 56.82 -8.07
N PHE A 38 5.55 55.66 -8.38
CA PHE A 38 6.65 55.49 -9.33
C PHE A 38 6.14 54.71 -10.53
N HIS A 39 6.01 55.37 -11.66
CA HIS A 39 5.84 54.75 -12.96
C HIS A 39 7.17 54.11 -13.38
N ILE A 40 7.23 52.79 -13.41
CA ILE A 40 8.28 52.07 -14.13
C ILE A 40 7.59 51.37 -15.31
N SER A 41 7.91 51.83 -16.51
CA SER A 41 7.52 51.19 -17.77
C SER A 41 8.30 49.89 -17.95
N SER A 42 7.58 48.75 -17.95
CA SER A 42 8.11 47.45 -18.31
C SER A 42 8.02 47.25 -19.83
N PRO A 43 9.07 46.70 -20.49
CA PRO A 43 8.97 46.31 -21.89
C PRO A 43 8.09 45.08 -22.03
N GLY A 44 7.15 45.12 -22.98
CA GLY A 44 6.21 44.05 -23.26
C GLY A 44 6.90 42.73 -23.63
N LEU A 45 6.70 41.72 -22.83
CA LEU A 45 6.92 40.32 -23.21
C LEU A 45 5.68 39.83 -23.95
N GLY A 46 5.88 39.49 -25.23
CA GLY A 46 4.84 38.95 -26.08
C GLY A 46 4.25 37.66 -25.51
N HIS A 47 2.95 37.62 -25.34
CA HIS A 47 2.21 36.40 -25.09
C HIS A 47 2.42 35.45 -26.26
N ARG A 48 3.33 34.46 -26.09
CA ARG A 48 3.26 33.23 -26.88
C ARG A 48 2.00 32.51 -26.46
N ALA A 49 1.07 32.38 -27.38
CA ALA A 49 -0.09 31.51 -27.23
C ALA A 49 0.42 30.10 -26.91
N LEU A 50 0.14 29.64 -25.70
CA LEU A 50 0.22 28.23 -25.35
C LEU A 50 -0.79 27.51 -26.27
N HIS A 51 -0.29 26.74 -27.22
CA HIS A 51 -1.11 25.78 -27.91
C HIS A 51 -1.63 24.80 -26.85
N GLN A 52 -2.89 24.97 -26.46
CA GLN A 52 -3.63 23.94 -25.75
C GLN A 52 -3.66 22.71 -26.66
N VAL A 53 -2.89 21.68 -26.30
CA VAL A 53 -3.10 20.34 -26.81
C VAL A 53 -4.51 19.96 -26.36
N PRO A 54 -5.43 19.55 -27.25
CA PRO A 54 -6.76 19.12 -26.85
C PRO A 54 -6.56 17.95 -25.88
N ALA A 55 -7.05 18.08 -24.65
CA ALA A 55 -7.23 16.94 -23.77
C ALA A 55 -8.13 15.96 -24.54
N LEU A 56 -7.61 14.76 -24.84
CA LEU A 56 -8.42 13.67 -25.30
C LEU A 56 -9.46 13.43 -24.20
N ASP A 57 -10.72 13.75 -24.49
CA ASP A 57 -11.87 13.48 -23.62
C ASP A 57 -11.95 11.96 -23.50
N MET A 58 -11.46 11.42 -22.38
CA MET A 58 -11.79 10.06 -21.99
C MET A 58 -13.31 10.02 -21.84
N GLU A 59 -13.98 9.21 -22.63
CA GLU A 59 -15.44 9.10 -22.65
C GLU A 59 -15.91 8.67 -21.25
N ARG A 60 -16.56 9.59 -20.52
CA ARG A 60 -17.11 9.32 -19.19
C ARG A 60 -18.19 8.26 -19.32
N ILE A 61 -18.11 7.23 -18.50
CA ILE A 61 -19.13 6.19 -18.48
C ILE A 61 -20.42 6.78 -17.91
N ASP A 62 -21.51 6.76 -18.67
CA ASP A 62 -22.84 7.11 -18.16
C ASP A 62 -23.34 6.02 -17.19
N THR A 63 -23.42 6.38 -15.90
CA THR A 63 -23.84 5.48 -14.83
C THR A 63 -25.34 5.54 -14.52
N THR A 64 -26.11 6.35 -15.23
CA THR A 64 -27.54 6.62 -14.95
C THR A 64 -28.37 5.33 -14.85
N SER A 65 -28.24 4.43 -15.81
CA SER A 65 -28.99 3.16 -15.83
C SER A 65 -28.59 2.23 -14.67
N ARG A 66 -27.29 2.17 -14.36
CA ARG A 66 -26.76 1.35 -13.25
C ARG A 66 -27.28 1.85 -11.90
N LEU A 67 -27.27 3.17 -11.68
CA LEU A 67 -27.80 3.79 -10.46
C LEU A 67 -29.32 3.63 -10.35
N SER A 68 -30.06 3.74 -11.45
CA SER A 68 -31.51 3.51 -11.46
C SER A 68 -31.83 2.08 -10.99
N ARG A 69 -31.18 1.08 -11.58
CA ARG A 69 -31.40 -0.33 -11.19
C ARG A 69 -30.96 -0.61 -9.76
N LEU A 70 -29.85 -0.03 -9.30
CA LEU A 70 -29.39 -0.17 -7.92
C LEU A 70 -30.42 0.40 -6.93
N ARG A 71 -30.98 1.57 -7.22
CA ARG A 71 -32.01 2.22 -6.39
C ARG A 71 -33.34 1.40 -6.31
N GLU A 72 -33.70 0.69 -7.37
CA GLU A 72 -34.82 -0.27 -7.33
C GLU A 72 -34.53 -1.40 -6.31
N LEU A 73 -33.37 -2.03 -6.41
CA LEU A 73 -32.94 -3.09 -5.49
C LEU A 73 -32.84 -2.58 -4.05
N MET A 74 -32.35 -1.35 -3.84
CA MET A 74 -32.31 -0.72 -2.51
C MET A 74 -33.71 -0.60 -1.91
N LYS A 75 -34.71 -0.17 -2.69
CA LYS A 75 -36.11 -0.10 -2.25
C LYS A 75 -36.67 -1.48 -1.91
N GLU A 76 -36.42 -2.51 -2.73
CA GLU A 76 -36.83 -3.89 -2.46
C GLU A 76 -36.26 -4.41 -1.13
N ARG A 77 -34.98 -4.07 -0.82
CA ARG A 77 -34.28 -4.46 0.41
C ARG A 77 -34.49 -3.49 1.58
N LYS A 78 -35.30 -2.44 1.41
CA LYS A 78 -35.58 -1.39 2.42
C LYS A 78 -34.31 -0.71 2.93
N VAL A 79 -33.39 -0.39 2.00
CA VAL A 79 -32.14 0.33 2.23
C VAL A 79 -32.25 1.71 1.62
N ASP A 80 -32.00 2.75 2.42
CA ASP A 80 -32.06 4.14 1.97
C ASP A 80 -30.69 4.66 1.53
N VAL A 81 -29.60 4.14 2.12
CA VAL A 81 -28.21 4.48 1.81
C VAL A 81 -27.43 3.19 1.65
N TYR A 82 -26.78 2.97 0.52
CA TYR A 82 -25.99 1.77 0.24
C TYR A 82 -24.51 2.10 0.09
N VAL A 83 -23.66 1.42 0.88
CA VAL A 83 -22.21 1.61 0.91
C VAL A 83 -21.55 0.55 0.04
N ILE A 84 -20.67 0.98 -0.87
CA ILE A 84 -19.95 0.13 -1.84
C ILE A 84 -18.46 0.41 -1.72
N PRO A 85 -17.74 -0.33 -0.86
CA PRO A 85 -16.30 -0.16 -0.67
C PRO A 85 -15.50 -0.68 -1.88
N SER A 86 -14.19 -0.38 -1.89
CA SER A 86 -13.25 -0.94 -2.88
C SER A 86 -12.87 -2.38 -2.58
N GLU A 87 -12.93 -2.77 -1.33
CA GLU A 87 -12.43 -4.03 -0.80
C GLU A 87 -13.22 -5.24 -1.34
N ASP A 88 -12.52 -6.37 -1.44
CA ASP A 88 -13.10 -7.70 -1.61
C ASP A 88 -13.35 -8.39 -0.26
N SER A 89 -13.77 -9.66 -0.28
CA SER A 89 -14.03 -10.45 0.94
C SER A 89 -12.78 -10.84 1.73
N HIS A 90 -11.60 -10.60 1.18
CA HIS A 90 -10.31 -11.02 1.68
C HIS A 90 -9.42 -9.86 2.13
N ALA A 91 -9.89 -8.62 1.98
CA ALA A 91 -9.10 -7.40 2.15
C ALA A 91 -7.81 -7.43 1.33
N SER A 92 -7.92 -7.91 0.07
CA SER A 92 -6.81 -7.99 -0.88
C SER A 92 -6.27 -6.61 -1.21
N GLU A 93 -4.98 -6.53 -1.53
CA GLU A 93 -4.33 -5.28 -1.95
C GLU A 93 -4.88 -4.80 -3.30
N TYR A 94 -4.81 -5.66 -4.30
CA TYR A 94 -5.52 -5.52 -5.57
C TYR A 94 -6.72 -6.46 -5.57
N ILE A 95 -7.71 -6.19 -6.41
CA ILE A 95 -8.92 -7.01 -6.52
C ILE A 95 -9.02 -7.66 -7.88
N ALA A 96 -9.66 -8.82 -7.94
CA ALA A 96 -10.00 -9.44 -9.21
C ALA A 96 -11.08 -8.63 -9.93
N GLY A 97 -11.13 -8.71 -11.27
CA GLY A 97 -12.13 -8.02 -12.07
C GLY A 97 -13.57 -8.32 -11.66
N CYS A 98 -13.85 -9.52 -11.12
CA CYS A 98 -15.17 -9.87 -10.59
C CYS A 98 -15.57 -9.11 -9.32
N ASP A 99 -14.61 -8.50 -8.61
CA ASP A 99 -14.82 -7.74 -7.39
C ASP A 99 -14.72 -6.22 -7.57
N ALA A 100 -14.50 -5.74 -8.81
CA ALA A 100 -14.41 -4.32 -9.16
C ALA A 100 -15.78 -3.59 -9.10
N ARG A 101 -16.55 -3.81 -8.03
CA ARG A 101 -17.92 -3.32 -7.84
C ARG A 101 -18.03 -1.82 -7.82
N ARG A 102 -17.12 -1.15 -7.10
CA ARG A 102 -17.05 0.31 -7.01
C ARG A 102 -16.77 0.92 -8.39
N GLU A 103 -15.81 0.36 -9.13
CA GLU A 103 -15.50 0.78 -10.49
C GLU A 103 -16.68 0.57 -11.42
N PHE A 104 -17.31 -0.60 -11.40
CA PHE A 104 -18.49 -0.88 -12.21
C PHE A 104 -19.61 0.13 -11.97
N ILE A 105 -19.95 0.44 -10.71
CA ILE A 105 -21.10 1.30 -10.43
C ILE A 105 -20.80 2.79 -10.67
N SER A 106 -19.55 3.24 -10.50
CA SER A 106 -19.19 4.67 -10.55
C SER A 106 -18.41 5.08 -11.80
N GLY A 107 -17.82 4.14 -12.54
CA GLY A 107 -16.88 4.44 -13.63
C GLY A 107 -15.49 4.87 -13.15
N PHE A 108 -15.23 4.94 -11.84
CA PHE A 108 -13.94 5.33 -11.29
C PHE A 108 -13.02 4.13 -11.08
N SER A 109 -11.89 4.08 -11.80
CA SER A 109 -10.94 2.95 -11.81
C SER A 109 -9.76 3.07 -10.82
N GLY A 110 -9.60 4.18 -10.09
CA GLY A 110 -8.54 4.33 -9.09
C GLY A 110 -8.61 3.25 -8.00
N SER A 111 -7.49 2.81 -7.42
CA SER A 111 -7.45 1.65 -6.52
C SER A 111 -8.09 1.88 -5.14
N ALA A 112 -8.24 3.13 -4.69
CA ALA A 112 -8.78 3.46 -3.37
C ALA A 112 -10.01 4.37 -3.44
N GLY A 113 -11.07 4.01 -2.74
CA GLY A 113 -12.27 4.82 -2.63
C GLY A 113 -13.46 4.04 -2.07
N CYS A 114 -14.54 4.77 -1.81
CA CYS A 114 -15.82 4.20 -1.39
C CYS A 114 -16.95 4.94 -2.09
N ALA A 115 -17.81 4.21 -2.79
CA ALA A 115 -19.02 4.78 -3.35
C ALA A 115 -20.17 4.64 -2.36
N VAL A 116 -20.99 5.68 -2.24
CA VAL A 116 -22.19 5.69 -1.38
C VAL A 116 -23.36 6.20 -2.21
N VAL A 117 -24.42 5.41 -2.29
CA VAL A 117 -25.60 5.72 -3.10
C VAL A 117 -26.82 5.86 -2.20
N THR A 118 -27.58 6.94 -2.37
CA THR A 118 -28.90 7.12 -1.78
C THR A 118 -29.98 6.98 -2.85
N LEU A 119 -31.25 7.05 -2.46
CA LEU A 119 -32.35 6.95 -3.41
C LEU A 119 -32.38 8.13 -4.41
N ASP A 120 -31.65 9.21 -4.15
CA ASP A 120 -31.64 10.44 -4.97
C ASP A 120 -30.23 10.96 -5.29
N LYS A 121 -29.20 10.61 -4.52
CA LYS A 121 -27.82 11.08 -4.69
C LYS A 121 -26.85 9.91 -4.84
N ALA A 122 -25.63 10.21 -5.33
CA ALA A 122 -24.50 9.31 -5.29
C ALA A 122 -23.21 10.10 -5.00
N ALA A 123 -22.32 9.56 -4.19
CA ALA A 123 -21.03 10.16 -3.87
C ALA A 123 -19.91 9.13 -3.99
N LEU A 124 -18.76 9.56 -4.50
CA LEU A 124 -17.52 8.82 -4.47
C LEU A 124 -16.51 9.54 -3.57
N ALA A 125 -16.05 8.86 -2.55
CA ALA A 125 -14.98 9.32 -1.68
C ALA A 125 -13.66 8.67 -2.07
N THR A 126 -12.60 9.48 -2.24
CA THR A 126 -11.24 9.00 -2.50
C THR A 126 -10.21 9.95 -1.91
N ASP A 127 -8.94 9.54 -1.85
CA ASP A 127 -7.84 10.34 -1.26
C ASP A 127 -7.04 11.13 -2.32
N GLY A 128 -6.06 11.93 -1.85
CA GLY A 128 -5.32 12.89 -2.67
C GLY A 128 -4.59 12.31 -3.87
N ARG A 129 -4.30 11.00 -3.88
CA ARG A 129 -3.64 10.32 -5.00
C ARG A 129 -4.54 10.28 -6.25
N TYR A 130 -5.87 10.33 -6.08
CA TYR A 130 -6.86 10.08 -7.11
C TYR A 130 -7.80 11.25 -7.41
N PHE A 131 -7.66 12.42 -6.78
CA PHE A 131 -8.59 13.55 -7.00
C PHE A 131 -8.72 13.95 -8.47
N ASN A 132 -7.59 14.03 -9.18
CA ASN A 132 -7.57 14.42 -10.59
C ASN A 132 -8.22 13.35 -11.48
N GLN A 133 -7.93 12.08 -11.25
CA GLN A 133 -8.50 10.96 -11.99
C GLN A 133 -10.02 10.88 -11.76
N ALA A 134 -10.47 10.92 -10.52
CA ALA A 134 -11.89 10.86 -10.18
C ALA A 134 -12.67 12.03 -10.79
N SER A 135 -12.10 13.24 -10.79
CA SER A 135 -12.74 14.41 -11.41
C SER A 135 -12.95 14.26 -12.93
N LYS A 136 -12.08 13.49 -13.60
CA LYS A 136 -12.18 13.21 -15.04
C LYS A 136 -13.14 12.06 -15.35
N GLN A 137 -13.15 11.01 -14.55
CA GLN A 137 -13.88 9.77 -14.82
C GLN A 137 -15.35 9.79 -14.36
N LEU A 138 -15.66 10.50 -13.26
CA LEU A 138 -17.03 10.56 -12.75
C LEU A 138 -17.95 11.37 -13.67
N ASP A 139 -19.14 10.83 -13.94
CA ASP A 139 -20.19 11.54 -14.65
C ASP A 139 -20.97 12.51 -13.73
N GLN A 140 -21.97 13.22 -14.26
CA GLN A 140 -22.75 14.20 -13.50
C GLN A 140 -23.61 13.62 -12.39
N ASN A 141 -23.72 12.30 -12.27
CA ASN A 141 -24.49 11.64 -11.22
C ASN A 141 -23.76 11.59 -9.88
N TRP A 142 -22.44 11.82 -9.87
CA TRP A 142 -21.58 11.59 -8.74
C TRP A 142 -21.04 12.88 -8.11
N LEU A 143 -21.17 13.00 -6.81
CA LEU A 143 -20.45 13.97 -5.98
C LEU A 143 -19.07 13.40 -5.61
N LEU A 144 -17.99 14.12 -5.92
CA LEU A 144 -16.64 13.74 -5.47
C LEU A 144 -16.34 14.28 -4.07
N LEU A 145 -16.15 13.37 -3.10
CA LEU A 145 -15.70 13.69 -1.76
C LEU A 145 -14.17 13.54 -1.68
N LYS A 146 -13.46 14.67 -1.69
CA LYS A 146 -11.98 14.74 -1.63
C LYS A 146 -11.49 14.52 -0.20
N GLN A 147 -11.32 13.25 0.20
CA GLN A 147 -10.99 12.85 1.58
C GLN A 147 -9.68 13.48 2.06
N GLY A 148 -9.70 14.00 3.30
CA GLY A 148 -8.54 14.63 3.94
C GLY A 148 -8.41 16.13 3.69
N LEU A 149 -9.26 16.75 2.86
CA LEU A 149 -9.36 18.19 2.77
C LEU A 149 -10.25 18.73 3.88
N GLN A 150 -9.97 19.97 4.30
CA GLN A 150 -10.80 20.68 5.28
C GLN A 150 -12.25 20.78 4.79
N ASP A 151 -13.20 20.63 5.71
CA ASP A 151 -14.65 20.73 5.47
C ASP A 151 -15.24 19.69 4.50
N VAL A 152 -14.47 18.65 4.13
CA VAL A 152 -14.97 17.51 3.33
C VAL A 152 -15.28 16.33 4.26
N PRO A 153 -16.55 15.86 4.35
CA PRO A 153 -16.90 14.73 5.19
C PRO A 153 -16.24 13.44 4.69
N THR A 154 -15.88 12.57 5.61
CA THR A 154 -15.51 11.19 5.27
C THR A 154 -16.72 10.45 4.69
N TRP A 155 -16.50 9.38 3.94
CA TRP A 155 -17.61 8.58 3.40
C TRP A 155 -18.52 8.05 4.53
N GLN A 156 -17.96 7.75 5.71
CA GLN A 156 -18.73 7.34 6.87
C GLN A 156 -19.62 8.47 7.42
N GLU A 157 -19.09 9.69 7.48
CA GLU A 157 -19.83 10.87 7.93
C GLU A 157 -20.92 11.23 6.94
N TRP A 158 -20.59 11.25 5.64
CA TRP A 158 -21.59 11.50 4.60
C TRP A 158 -22.72 10.44 4.61
N SER A 159 -22.38 9.14 4.76
CA SER A 159 -23.37 8.07 4.89
C SER A 159 -24.29 8.27 6.09
N ALA A 160 -23.71 8.66 7.22
CA ALA A 160 -24.46 8.93 8.46
C ALA A 160 -25.36 10.16 8.33
N GLU A 161 -24.89 11.24 7.70
CA GLU A 161 -25.70 12.44 7.41
C GLU A 161 -26.90 12.12 6.50
N GLN A 162 -26.67 11.33 5.43
CA GLN A 162 -27.75 10.93 4.51
C GLN A 162 -28.76 9.97 5.16
N SER A 163 -28.41 9.33 6.28
CA SER A 163 -29.30 8.42 7.01
C SER A 163 -30.23 9.12 8.01
N SER A 164 -30.11 10.44 8.21
CA SER A 164 -30.95 11.21 9.12
C SER A 164 -32.45 11.00 8.83
N GLY A 165 -33.27 11.08 9.88
CA GLY A 165 -34.72 10.86 9.79
C GLY A 165 -35.13 9.38 9.81
N GLY A 166 -34.36 8.53 10.47
CA GLY A 166 -34.70 7.12 10.68
C GLY A 166 -34.40 6.21 9.49
N LYS A 167 -33.58 6.67 8.53
CA LYS A 167 -33.22 5.89 7.34
C LYS A 167 -32.23 4.78 7.66
N VAL A 168 -32.24 3.71 6.85
CA VAL A 168 -31.42 2.51 6.96
C VAL A 168 -30.20 2.59 6.03
N VAL A 169 -29.01 2.36 6.60
CA VAL A 169 -27.77 2.20 5.82
C VAL A 169 -27.51 0.71 5.58
N GLY A 170 -27.35 0.28 4.33
CA GLY A 170 -27.04 -1.10 3.95
C GLY A 170 -25.59 -1.24 3.46
N VAL A 171 -24.98 -2.38 3.73
CA VAL A 171 -23.66 -2.74 3.23
C VAL A 171 -23.54 -4.26 3.10
N ASP A 172 -22.79 -4.75 2.10
CA ASP A 172 -22.38 -6.15 2.07
C ASP A 172 -21.40 -6.43 3.21
N ALA A 173 -21.79 -7.26 4.17
CA ALA A 173 -21.00 -7.55 5.35
C ALA A 173 -19.68 -8.29 5.05
N LYS A 174 -19.52 -8.84 3.85
CA LYS A 174 -18.28 -9.49 3.41
C LYS A 174 -17.19 -8.49 3.01
N LEU A 175 -17.56 -7.22 2.75
CA LEU A 175 -16.66 -6.21 2.17
C LEU A 175 -16.16 -5.16 3.18
N ILE A 176 -16.60 -5.21 4.42
CA ILE A 176 -16.11 -4.31 5.49
C ILE A 176 -15.70 -5.09 6.73
N THR A 177 -14.77 -4.56 7.50
CA THR A 177 -14.35 -5.18 8.77
C THR A 177 -15.38 -4.95 9.88
N GLY A 178 -15.34 -5.80 10.93
CA GLY A 178 -16.20 -5.64 12.11
C GLY A 178 -16.01 -4.29 12.79
N SER A 179 -14.78 -3.78 12.84
CA SER A 179 -14.47 -2.47 13.45
C SER A 179 -15.03 -1.30 12.64
N VAL A 180 -14.97 -1.36 11.31
CA VAL A 180 -15.54 -0.35 10.39
C VAL A 180 -17.06 -0.36 10.52
N ALA A 181 -17.70 -1.55 10.51
CA ALA A 181 -19.14 -1.69 10.68
C ALA A 181 -19.63 -1.10 12.01
N LYS A 182 -18.93 -1.37 13.11
CA LYS A 182 -19.26 -0.83 14.43
C LYS A 182 -19.18 0.69 14.45
N LYS A 183 -18.08 1.28 13.96
CA LYS A 183 -17.91 2.74 13.90
C LYS A 183 -18.97 3.41 13.01
N LEU A 184 -19.30 2.80 11.87
CA LEU A 184 -20.34 3.30 10.98
C LEU A 184 -21.72 3.24 11.64
N ALA A 185 -22.09 2.13 12.28
CA ALA A 185 -23.34 1.99 13.01
C ALA A 185 -23.50 3.04 14.14
N GLU A 186 -22.41 3.31 14.88
CA GLU A 186 -22.41 4.37 15.91
C GLU A 186 -22.62 5.76 15.29
N LYS A 187 -21.98 6.08 14.16
CA LYS A 187 -22.16 7.36 13.46
C LYS A 187 -23.60 7.49 12.92
N VAL A 188 -24.15 6.44 12.30
CA VAL A 188 -25.53 6.39 11.82
C VAL A 188 -26.53 6.70 12.93
N LYS A 189 -26.39 6.04 14.08
CA LYS A 189 -27.26 6.30 15.27
C LYS A 189 -27.14 7.73 15.78
N ARG A 190 -25.93 8.28 15.86
CA ARG A 190 -25.71 9.68 16.29
C ARG A 190 -26.32 10.71 15.34
N SER A 191 -26.38 10.42 14.05
CA SER A 191 -26.99 11.28 13.03
C SER A 191 -28.52 11.09 12.91
N GLY A 192 -29.14 10.28 13.76
CA GLY A 192 -30.57 10.02 13.72
C GLY A 192 -31.01 9.03 12.65
N GLY A 193 -30.10 8.22 12.17
CA GLY A 193 -30.41 7.05 11.33
C GLY A 193 -30.94 5.88 12.15
N SER A 194 -31.58 4.90 11.50
CA SER A 194 -32.18 3.74 12.15
C SER A 194 -31.12 2.69 12.52
N ASP A 195 -30.50 2.06 11.54
CA ASP A 195 -29.54 0.97 11.75
C ASP A 195 -28.56 0.84 10.58
N LEU A 196 -27.49 0.04 10.81
CA LEU A 196 -26.62 -0.48 9.76
C LEU A 196 -27.03 -1.93 9.47
N LEU A 197 -27.57 -2.17 8.28
CA LEU A 197 -28.08 -3.45 7.84
C LEU A 197 -26.99 -4.24 7.10
N PRO A 198 -26.54 -5.40 7.64
CA PRO A 198 -25.68 -6.31 6.88
C PRO A 198 -26.51 -7.02 5.81
N LEU A 199 -26.11 -6.91 4.55
CA LEU A 199 -26.73 -7.62 3.44
C LEU A 199 -25.90 -8.86 3.12
N ASP A 200 -26.58 -9.97 2.84
CA ASP A 200 -25.96 -11.22 2.41
C ASP A 200 -25.70 -11.24 0.90
N ASP A 201 -26.60 -10.59 0.10
CA ASP A 201 -26.45 -10.38 -1.32
C ASP A 201 -25.85 -8.99 -1.59
N ASN A 202 -24.87 -8.92 -2.49
CA ASN A 202 -24.34 -7.66 -2.96
C ASN A 202 -25.25 -7.06 -4.04
N LEU A 203 -25.81 -5.88 -3.79
CA LEU A 203 -26.75 -5.24 -4.72
C LEU A 203 -26.08 -4.84 -6.05
N VAL A 204 -24.78 -4.52 -6.05
CA VAL A 204 -24.05 -4.21 -7.29
C VAL A 204 -23.87 -5.47 -8.13
N ASP A 205 -23.62 -6.64 -7.52
CA ASP A 205 -23.54 -7.91 -8.24
C ASP A 205 -24.86 -8.23 -8.96
N LEU A 206 -26.00 -7.90 -8.36
CA LEU A 206 -27.33 -8.06 -8.96
C LEU A 206 -27.57 -7.06 -10.13
N VAL A 207 -27.00 -5.85 -10.05
CA VAL A 207 -27.00 -4.89 -11.17
C VAL A 207 -26.10 -5.36 -12.30
N TRP A 208 -24.93 -5.87 -11.97
CA TRP A 208 -23.93 -6.35 -12.94
C TRP A 208 -24.39 -7.61 -13.68
N ALA A 209 -25.08 -8.47 -12.95
CA ALA A 209 -25.75 -9.68 -13.44
C ALA A 209 -24.82 -10.57 -14.31
N ALA A 210 -25.28 -10.97 -15.49
CA ALA A 210 -24.53 -11.86 -16.40
C ALA A 210 -23.25 -11.23 -16.98
N ASN A 211 -23.07 -9.91 -16.89
CA ASN A 211 -21.89 -9.22 -17.38
C ASN A 211 -20.74 -9.17 -16.33
N ARG A 212 -21.00 -9.63 -15.09
CA ARG A 212 -19.96 -9.72 -14.08
C ARG A 212 -18.94 -10.79 -14.48
N PRO A 213 -17.63 -10.47 -14.50
CA PRO A 213 -16.59 -11.46 -14.76
C PRO A 213 -16.70 -12.65 -13.80
N ALA A 214 -16.39 -13.84 -14.28
CA ALA A 214 -16.30 -15.00 -13.43
C ALA A 214 -15.08 -14.89 -12.51
N ARG A 215 -15.15 -15.51 -11.31
CA ARG A 215 -13.98 -15.63 -10.43
C ARG A 215 -12.86 -16.40 -11.15
N PRO A 216 -11.60 -15.94 -11.11
CA PRO A 216 -10.47 -16.63 -11.71
C PRO A 216 -10.30 -18.07 -11.18
N LYS A 217 -9.81 -18.96 -12.06
CA LYS A 217 -9.55 -20.38 -11.75
C LYS A 217 -8.13 -20.77 -12.14
N ASN A 218 -7.17 -19.89 -11.87
CA ASN A 218 -5.78 -20.14 -12.21
C ASN A 218 -5.18 -21.24 -11.34
N PRO A 219 -4.22 -22.05 -11.86
CA PRO A 219 -3.62 -23.13 -11.10
C PRO A 219 -2.86 -22.65 -9.86
N VAL A 220 -3.02 -23.37 -8.76
CA VAL A 220 -2.24 -23.17 -7.53
C VAL A 220 -0.99 -24.02 -7.57
N LYS A 221 0.16 -23.41 -7.30
CA LYS A 221 1.49 -24.03 -7.37
C LYS A 221 2.17 -24.04 -6.00
N VAL A 222 2.98 -25.05 -5.76
CA VAL A 222 3.83 -25.13 -4.56
C VAL A 222 5.07 -24.26 -4.77
N LEU A 223 5.38 -23.40 -3.80
CA LEU A 223 6.65 -22.67 -3.77
C LEU A 223 7.73 -23.54 -3.13
N PRO A 224 8.78 -23.93 -3.87
CA PRO A 224 9.85 -24.77 -3.34
C PRO A 224 10.52 -24.21 -2.09
N GLU A 225 10.95 -25.12 -1.19
CA GLU A 225 11.56 -24.75 0.10
C GLU A 225 12.81 -23.86 -0.04
N ARG A 226 13.59 -24.03 -1.11
CA ARG A 226 14.74 -23.18 -1.38
C ARG A 226 14.40 -21.69 -1.45
N PHE A 227 13.15 -21.34 -1.75
CA PHE A 227 12.67 -19.95 -1.80
C PHE A 227 11.98 -19.54 -0.49
N ASN A 228 11.10 -20.40 0.05
CA ASN A 228 10.31 -20.05 1.23
C ASN A 228 11.05 -20.25 2.57
N GLY A 229 12.06 -21.15 2.63
CA GLY A 229 12.98 -21.33 3.77
C GLY A 229 12.36 -21.83 5.08
N LYS A 230 11.06 -22.14 5.11
CA LYS A 230 10.36 -22.68 6.27
C LYS A 230 9.18 -23.55 5.84
N ASP A 231 9.15 -24.80 6.29
CA ASP A 231 8.10 -25.75 5.95
C ASP A 231 6.74 -25.40 6.59
N VAL A 232 5.66 -25.98 6.05
CA VAL A 232 4.28 -25.73 6.50
C VAL A 232 4.05 -26.19 7.93
N LYS A 233 4.56 -27.37 8.30
CA LYS A 233 4.36 -27.94 9.65
C LYS A 233 4.97 -27.05 10.72
N SER A 234 6.15 -26.45 10.44
CA SER A 234 6.79 -25.46 11.32
C SER A 234 5.97 -24.18 11.44
N LYS A 235 5.42 -23.66 10.34
CA LYS A 235 4.54 -22.48 10.37
C LYS A 235 3.25 -22.73 11.13
N LEU A 236 2.61 -23.88 10.91
CA LEU A 236 1.41 -24.31 11.64
C LEU A 236 1.70 -24.48 13.15
N LYS A 237 2.87 -25.04 13.50
CA LYS A 237 3.28 -25.17 14.90
C LYS A 237 3.38 -23.81 15.59
N ASP A 238 4.00 -22.83 14.95
CA ASP A 238 4.11 -21.49 15.52
C ASP A 238 2.73 -20.84 15.71
N LEU A 239 1.85 -20.96 14.71
CA LEU A 239 0.49 -20.43 14.82
C LEU A 239 -0.33 -21.11 15.92
N ARG A 240 -0.19 -22.44 16.09
CA ARG A 240 -0.84 -23.20 17.17
C ARG A 240 -0.36 -22.75 18.55
N GLN A 241 0.90 -22.34 18.71
CA GLN A 241 1.38 -21.74 19.96
C GLN A 241 0.68 -20.39 20.27
N GLU A 242 0.35 -19.62 19.25
CA GLU A 242 -0.43 -18.37 19.46
C GLU A 242 -1.89 -18.69 19.85
N LEU A 243 -2.51 -19.74 19.27
CA LEU A 243 -3.83 -20.21 19.70
C LEU A 243 -3.82 -20.67 21.18
N GLU A 244 -2.81 -21.43 21.58
CA GLU A 244 -2.64 -21.88 22.97
C GLU A 244 -2.49 -20.70 23.93
N LYS A 245 -1.62 -19.74 23.63
CA LYS A 245 -1.44 -18.52 24.45
C LYS A 245 -2.72 -17.73 24.64
N LYS A 246 -3.61 -17.72 23.64
CA LYS A 246 -4.89 -17.03 23.66
C LYS A 246 -6.04 -17.89 24.16
N ASN A 247 -5.80 -19.18 24.45
CA ASN A 247 -6.84 -20.18 24.75
C ASN A 247 -7.96 -20.15 23.69
N SER A 248 -7.57 -20.04 22.40
CA SER A 248 -8.51 -19.95 21.28
C SER A 248 -8.70 -21.31 20.62
N PRO A 249 -9.95 -21.72 20.30
CA PRO A 249 -10.22 -22.98 19.65
C PRO A 249 -9.83 -23.02 18.18
N ALA A 250 -9.75 -21.84 17.52
CA ALA A 250 -9.33 -21.76 16.13
C ALA A 250 -8.95 -20.34 15.69
N PHE A 251 -8.14 -20.28 14.65
CA PHE A 251 -7.91 -19.08 13.87
C PHE A 251 -8.51 -19.25 12.46
N VAL A 252 -9.45 -18.36 12.09
CA VAL A 252 -10.02 -18.32 10.75
C VAL A 252 -9.26 -17.30 9.92
N VAL A 253 -8.56 -17.77 8.89
CA VAL A 253 -7.72 -16.96 8.01
C VAL A 253 -8.48 -16.61 6.75
N SER A 254 -8.57 -15.32 6.43
CA SER A 254 -9.23 -14.83 5.22
C SER A 254 -8.30 -14.08 4.28
N MET A 255 -7.14 -13.59 4.74
CA MET A 255 -6.18 -12.88 3.92
C MET A 255 -5.48 -13.85 2.96
N LEU A 256 -5.57 -13.57 1.63
CA LEU A 256 -5.05 -14.48 0.60
C LEU A 256 -3.53 -14.64 0.65
N ASP A 257 -2.82 -13.55 0.93
CA ASP A 257 -1.35 -13.53 1.07
C ASP A 257 -0.88 -14.30 2.31
N GLU A 258 -1.65 -14.24 3.41
CA GLU A 258 -1.38 -15.02 4.62
C GLU A 258 -1.56 -16.51 4.38
N ILE A 259 -2.62 -16.92 3.67
CA ILE A 259 -2.88 -18.31 3.30
C ILE A 259 -1.79 -18.82 2.35
N ALA A 260 -1.43 -18.03 1.33
CA ALA A 260 -0.38 -18.36 0.39
C ALA A 260 0.97 -18.55 1.08
N TRP A 261 1.31 -17.67 2.03
CA TRP A 261 2.52 -17.79 2.84
C TRP A 261 2.48 -18.98 3.79
N LEU A 262 1.36 -19.18 4.50
CA LEU A 262 1.22 -20.23 5.51
C LEU A 262 1.42 -21.63 4.92
N PHE A 263 0.82 -21.87 3.75
CA PHE A 263 0.87 -23.17 3.08
C PHE A 263 1.96 -23.27 2.00
N ASN A 264 2.83 -22.28 1.86
CA ASN A 264 3.86 -22.23 0.81
C ASN A 264 3.28 -22.43 -0.60
N LEU A 265 2.11 -21.87 -0.85
CA LEU A 265 1.41 -21.94 -2.12
C LEU A 265 1.41 -20.57 -2.81
N ARG A 266 1.35 -20.58 -4.14
CA ARG A 266 1.17 -19.37 -4.96
C ARG A 266 0.10 -19.62 -6.02
N GLY A 267 -0.62 -18.58 -6.37
CA GLY A 267 -1.63 -18.57 -7.43
C GLY A 267 -1.47 -17.35 -8.33
N ASP A 268 -2.51 -17.06 -9.09
CA ASP A 268 -2.53 -15.93 -10.03
C ASP A 268 -3.98 -15.45 -10.24
N ASP A 269 -4.76 -15.40 -9.17
CA ASP A 269 -6.17 -14.99 -9.24
C ASP A 269 -6.35 -13.47 -9.12
N ILE A 270 -5.41 -12.80 -8.50
CA ILE A 270 -5.40 -11.35 -8.30
C ILE A 270 -4.28 -10.75 -9.16
N PRO A 271 -4.54 -9.70 -9.95
CA PRO A 271 -3.49 -9.03 -10.70
C PRO A 271 -2.31 -8.66 -9.78
N TYR A 272 -1.10 -8.90 -10.23
CA TYR A 272 0.17 -8.56 -9.55
C TYR A 272 0.48 -9.34 -8.26
N ASN A 273 -0.53 -9.90 -7.59
CA ASN A 273 -0.38 -10.63 -6.34
C ASN A 273 -0.43 -12.15 -6.60
N PRO A 274 0.64 -12.89 -6.28
CA PRO A 274 0.70 -14.34 -6.55
C PRO A 274 -0.12 -15.14 -5.53
N VAL A 275 -1.40 -14.82 -5.42
CA VAL A 275 -2.36 -15.37 -4.47
C VAL A 275 -3.54 -16.04 -5.17
N PHE A 276 -4.38 -16.73 -4.42
CA PHE A 276 -5.53 -17.45 -4.94
C PHE A 276 -6.70 -17.38 -3.97
N PHE A 277 -7.92 -17.32 -4.47
CA PHE A 277 -9.13 -17.29 -3.65
C PHE A 277 -9.22 -18.51 -2.75
N SER A 278 -9.15 -18.28 -1.44
CA SER A 278 -9.18 -19.32 -0.43
C SER A 278 -9.51 -18.76 0.95
N TYR A 279 -9.93 -19.66 1.85
CA TYR A 279 -9.98 -19.45 3.29
C TYR A 279 -9.21 -20.58 3.97
N ALA A 280 -8.85 -20.39 5.23
CA ALA A 280 -8.34 -21.50 6.05
C ALA A 280 -8.90 -21.45 7.47
N ILE A 281 -9.07 -22.62 8.06
CA ILE A 281 -9.36 -22.79 9.48
C ILE A 281 -8.24 -23.61 10.09
N ILE A 282 -7.58 -23.05 11.10
CA ILE A 282 -6.51 -23.70 11.83
C ILE A 282 -6.97 -23.90 13.27
N THR A 283 -6.99 -25.15 13.71
CA THR A 283 -7.24 -25.53 15.10
C THR A 283 -5.96 -26.06 15.76
N PRO A 284 -5.94 -26.34 17.07
CA PRO A 284 -4.80 -27.00 17.71
C PRO A 284 -4.37 -28.30 17.01
N ASP A 285 -5.33 -29.03 16.43
CA ASP A 285 -5.09 -30.39 15.92
C ASP A 285 -5.22 -30.52 14.40
N SER A 286 -5.85 -29.56 13.72
CA SER A 286 -6.13 -29.62 12.28
C SER A 286 -5.77 -28.36 11.52
N ALA A 287 -5.63 -28.50 10.20
CA ALA A 287 -5.53 -27.39 9.27
C ALA A 287 -6.38 -27.73 8.04
N THR A 288 -7.29 -26.82 7.66
CA THR A 288 -8.17 -27.02 6.51
C THR A 288 -8.07 -25.82 5.59
N LEU A 289 -7.77 -26.08 4.31
CA LEU A 289 -7.77 -25.10 3.22
C LEU A 289 -9.10 -25.19 2.46
N TYR A 290 -9.80 -24.07 2.33
CA TYR A 290 -11.03 -23.93 1.54
C TYR A 290 -10.67 -23.26 0.21
N VAL A 291 -10.77 -24.00 -0.88
CA VAL A 291 -10.35 -23.55 -2.22
C VAL A 291 -11.18 -24.24 -3.30
N ASP A 292 -11.29 -23.64 -4.50
CA ASP A 292 -11.84 -24.33 -5.66
C ASP A 292 -10.88 -25.48 -6.04
N ASP A 293 -11.36 -26.70 -5.85
CA ASP A 293 -10.61 -27.94 -6.03
C ASP A 293 -10.06 -28.12 -7.47
N THR A 294 -10.72 -27.51 -8.45
CA THR A 294 -10.29 -27.57 -9.86
C THR A 294 -8.94 -26.87 -10.12
N LYS A 295 -8.50 -26.02 -9.18
CA LYS A 295 -7.23 -25.27 -9.25
C LYS A 295 -6.03 -26.08 -8.75
N LEU A 296 -6.28 -27.18 -8.05
CA LEU A 296 -5.24 -28.00 -7.44
C LEU A 296 -4.81 -29.13 -8.39
N GLY A 297 -3.61 -29.04 -8.91
CA GLY A 297 -2.96 -30.14 -9.61
C GLY A 297 -2.58 -31.29 -8.67
N LYS A 298 -2.16 -32.44 -9.23
CA LYS A 298 -1.72 -33.61 -8.44
C LYS A 298 -0.61 -33.26 -7.45
N GLU A 299 0.42 -32.55 -7.90
CA GLU A 299 1.55 -32.12 -7.07
C GLU A 299 1.10 -31.31 -5.84
N THR A 300 0.21 -30.35 -6.05
CA THR A 300 -0.29 -29.50 -4.97
C THR A 300 -1.15 -30.29 -3.98
N ARG A 301 -1.96 -31.25 -4.46
CA ARG A 301 -2.76 -32.13 -3.59
C ARG A 301 -1.88 -33.05 -2.75
N ASP A 302 -0.89 -33.70 -3.37
CA ASP A 302 0.05 -34.59 -2.69
C ASP A 302 0.81 -33.78 -1.61
N TYR A 303 1.29 -32.58 -1.96
CA TYR A 303 1.98 -31.68 -1.03
C TYR A 303 1.12 -31.28 0.19
N LEU A 304 -0.15 -30.93 -0.04
CA LEU A 304 -1.07 -30.60 1.05
C LEU A 304 -1.33 -31.81 1.96
N ALA A 305 -1.52 -32.99 1.37
CA ALA A 305 -1.72 -34.24 2.12
C ALA A 305 -0.47 -34.62 2.96
N GLU A 306 0.74 -34.47 2.43
CA GLU A 306 2.01 -34.69 3.14
C GLU A 306 2.20 -33.75 4.33
N ASN A 307 1.57 -32.55 4.27
CA ASN A 307 1.60 -31.54 5.33
C ASN A 307 0.38 -31.60 6.26
N ASP A 308 -0.44 -32.65 6.20
CA ASP A 308 -1.63 -32.85 7.01
C ASP A 308 -2.66 -31.71 6.87
N VAL A 309 -2.78 -31.13 5.65
CA VAL A 309 -3.74 -30.06 5.33
C VAL A 309 -4.92 -30.64 4.55
N ALA A 310 -6.09 -30.63 5.16
CA ALA A 310 -7.34 -31.03 4.50
C ALA A 310 -7.79 -29.98 3.48
N VAL A 311 -8.42 -30.42 2.40
CA VAL A 311 -8.99 -29.52 1.36
C VAL A 311 -10.50 -29.63 1.35
N LYS A 312 -11.20 -28.49 1.32
CA LYS A 312 -12.66 -28.39 1.18
C LYS A 312 -13.04 -27.32 0.14
N PRO A 313 -14.25 -27.38 -0.44
CA PRO A 313 -14.71 -26.35 -1.38
C PRO A 313 -14.71 -24.96 -0.76
N TYR A 314 -14.32 -23.96 -1.55
CA TYR A 314 -14.22 -22.55 -1.13
C TYR A 314 -15.53 -22.04 -0.48
N GLU A 315 -16.67 -22.35 -1.07
CA GLU A 315 -17.98 -21.90 -0.61
C GLU A 315 -18.41 -22.52 0.73
N ALA A 316 -17.78 -23.62 1.15
CA ALA A 316 -18.13 -24.31 2.39
C ALA A 316 -17.62 -23.61 3.66
N ILE A 317 -16.94 -22.46 3.55
CA ILE A 317 -16.33 -21.79 4.70
C ILE A 317 -17.35 -21.39 5.78
N PHE A 318 -18.48 -20.81 5.40
CA PHE A 318 -19.49 -20.34 6.36
C PHE A 318 -20.18 -21.51 7.06
N ASP A 319 -20.53 -22.58 6.35
CA ASP A 319 -21.09 -23.80 6.93
C ASP A 319 -20.10 -24.46 7.90
N ALA A 320 -18.80 -24.46 7.54
CA ALA A 320 -17.75 -25.00 8.39
C ALA A 320 -17.55 -24.16 9.68
N ILE A 321 -17.68 -22.84 9.60
CA ILE A 321 -17.66 -21.96 10.78
C ILE A 321 -18.84 -22.24 11.70
N ASP A 322 -20.05 -22.44 11.17
CA ASP A 322 -21.22 -22.75 11.97
C ASP A 322 -21.11 -24.12 12.64
N ALA A 323 -20.55 -25.11 11.94
CA ALA A 323 -20.26 -26.45 12.51
C ALA A 323 -19.22 -26.34 13.64
N LEU A 324 -18.10 -25.64 13.39
CA LEU A 324 -17.03 -25.44 14.38
C LEU A 324 -17.55 -24.73 15.63
N ARG A 325 -18.36 -23.69 15.47
CA ARG A 325 -18.98 -22.97 16.60
C ARG A 325 -19.89 -23.88 17.43
N SER A 326 -20.64 -24.77 16.77
CA SER A 326 -21.53 -25.71 17.43
C SER A 326 -20.74 -26.78 18.22
N GLU A 327 -19.64 -27.25 17.66
CA GLU A 327 -18.73 -28.21 18.30
C GLU A 327 -18.08 -27.60 19.57
N VAL A 328 -17.53 -26.38 19.48
CA VAL A 328 -16.93 -25.69 20.62
C VAL A 328 -17.94 -25.50 21.76
N LYS A 329 -19.16 -25.04 21.46
CA LYS A 329 -20.21 -24.88 22.46
C LYS A 329 -20.60 -26.19 23.12
N SER A 330 -20.69 -27.28 22.38
CA SER A 330 -21.00 -28.61 22.94
C SER A 330 -19.90 -29.09 23.88
N THR A 331 -18.64 -28.89 23.54
CA THR A 331 -17.47 -29.22 24.35
C THR A 331 -17.43 -28.39 25.64
N GLU A 332 -17.65 -27.08 25.57
CA GLU A 332 -17.73 -26.18 26.71
C GLU A 332 -18.83 -26.62 27.70
N SER A 333 -19.99 -26.99 27.17
CA SER A 333 -21.11 -27.48 27.97
C SER A 333 -20.81 -28.82 28.65
N ALA A 334 -20.12 -29.72 27.97
CA ALA A 334 -19.78 -31.06 28.49
C ALA A 334 -18.65 -31.00 29.53
N THR A 335 -17.70 -30.10 29.38
CA THR A 335 -16.50 -30.00 30.24
C THR A 335 -16.61 -28.96 31.35
N GLY A 336 -17.59 -28.04 31.27
CA GLY A 336 -17.74 -26.94 32.20
C GLY A 336 -16.60 -25.87 32.07
N THR A 337 -15.91 -25.88 30.95
CA THR A 337 -14.83 -24.92 30.69
C THR A 337 -15.40 -23.51 30.40
N THR A 338 -14.60 -22.47 30.67
CA THR A 338 -14.95 -21.09 30.31
C THR A 338 -15.06 -20.94 28.80
N SER A 339 -16.01 -20.11 28.35
CA SER A 339 -16.22 -19.83 26.92
C SER A 339 -14.94 -19.37 26.24
N GLN A 340 -14.54 -20.13 25.22
CA GLN A 340 -13.37 -19.85 24.38
C GLN A 340 -13.77 -18.86 23.28
N ARG A 341 -12.82 -18.01 22.86
CA ARG A 341 -13.05 -17.02 21.82
C ARG A 341 -12.25 -17.38 20.56
N PHE A 342 -12.91 -17.33 19.41
CA PHE A 342 -12.27 -17.56 18.11
C PHE A 342 -11.36 -16.39 17.76
N MET A 343 -10.21 -16.65 17.21
CA MET A 343 -9.34 -15.62 16.66
C MET A 343 -9.64 -15.37 15.18
N ILE A 344 -9.67 -14.10 14.79
CA ILE A 344 -9.65 -13.66 13.39
C ILE A 344 -8.74 -12.43 13.26
N SER A 345 -8.26 -12.18 12.03
CA SER A 345 -7.58 -10.92 11.73
C SER A 345 -8.52 -9.71 11.96
N ASN A 346 -8.01 -8.61 12.48
CA ASN A 346 -8.73 -7.34 12.55
C ASN A 346 -9.07 -6.76 11.16
N LYS A 347 -8.54 -7.36 10.08
CA LYS A 347 -8.90 -7.10 8.69
C LYS A 347 -9.96 -8.07 8.14
N ALA A 348 -10.34 -9.09 8.90
CA ALA A 348 -11.38 -10.03 8.49
C ALA A 348 -12.74 -9.35 8.36
N SER A 349 -13.58 -9.89 7.46
CA SER A 349 -14.88 -9.30 7.16
C SER A 349 -15.85 -9.38 8.35
N TRP A 350 -16.76 -8.41 8.41
CA TRP A 350 -17.86 -8.42 9.38
C TRP A 350 -18.74 -9.67 9.26
N ALA A 351 -18.90 -10.21 8.05
CA ALA A 351 -19.63 -11.46 7.84
C ALA A 351 -18.98 -12.63 8.59
N LEU A 352 -17.66 -12.81 8.48
CA LEU A 352 -16.94 -13.85 9.21
C LEU A 352 -17.08 -13.68 10.75
N LYS A 353 -16.91 -12.44 11.23
CA LYS A 353 -17.10 -12.15 12.66
C LYS A 353 -18.51 -12.50 13.14
N ARG A 354 -19.55 -12.18 12.37
CA ARG A 354 -20.94 -12.49 12.70
C ARG A 354 -21.21 -13.99 12.73
N SER A 355 -20.72 -14.73 11.75
CA SER A 355 -20.88 -16.21 11.69
C SER A 355 -20.20 -16.89 12.89
N LEU A 356 -19.08 -16.36 13.37
CA LEU A 356 -18.39 -16.85 14.57
C LEU A 356 -19.07 -16.46 15.89
N GLY A 357 -20.17 -15.69 15.87
CA GLY A 357 -20.93 -15.30 17.04
C GLY A 357 -20.73 -13.87 17.53
N GLY A 358 -20.05 -13.03 16.76
CA GLY A 358 -19.90 -11.58 17.02
C GLY A 358 -18.97 -11.24 18.20
N ASP A 359 -19.14 -10.02 18.76
CA ASP A 359 -18.25 -9.46 19.79
C ASP A 359 -18.07 -10.35 21.03
N GLY A 360 -19.06 -11.15 21.38
CA GLY A 360 -18.99 -12.05 22.55
C GLY A 360 -18.14 -13.30 22.37
N GLN A 361 -17.89 -13.73 21.13
CA GLN A 361 -17.26 -15.01 20.81
C GLN A 361 -15.98 -14.86 19.96
N VAL A 362 -15.61 -13.63 19.57
CA VAL A 362 -14.51 -13.37 18.63
C VAL A 362 -13.52 -12.36 19.21
N ASP A 363 -12.24 -12.69 19.09
CA ASP A 363 -11.11 -11.79 19.28
C ASP A 363 -10.57 -11.37 17.93
N GLU A 364 -10.81 -10.10 17.56
CA GLU A 364 -10.16 -9.48 16.42
C GLU A 364 -8.74 -9.08 16.81
N VAL A 365 -7.76 -9.75 16.25
CA VAL A 365 -6.34 -9.52 16.57
C VAL A 365 -5.55 -9.04 15.34
N ARG A 366 -4.42 -8.38 15.55
CA ARG A 366 -3.43 -8.28 14.48
C ARG A 366 -2.97 -9.70 14.16
N SER A 367 -2.96 -10.05 12.87
CA SER A 367 -2.71 -11.42 12.44
C SER A 367 -1.30 -11.89 12.84
N PRO A 368 -1.17 -13.00 13.61
CA PRO A 368 0.13 -13.59 13.91
C PRO A 368 0.83 -14.11 12.64
N ILE A 369 0.08 -14.47 11.60
CA ILE A 369 0.65 -14.87 10.30
C ILE A 369 1.25 -13.63 9.62
N GLY A 370 0.52 -12.50 9.61
CA GLY A 370 1.01 -11.24 9.08
C GLY A 370 2.29 -10.77 9.76
N ASP A 371 2.36 -10.84 11.10
CA ASP A 371 3.56 -10.50 11.87
C ASP A 371 4.74 -11.43 11.51
N SER A 372 4.50 -12.75 11.41
CA SER A 372 5.53 -13.73 11.08
C SER A 372 6.06 -13.59 9.65
N LYS A 373 5.17 -13.32 8.68
CA LYS A 373 5.47 -13.12 7.27
C LYS A 373 6.27 -11.82 7.03
N ALA A 374 6.00 -10.78 7.80
CA ALA A 374 6.71 -9.50 7.70
C ALA A 374 8.20 -9.60 8.07
N VAL A 375 8.59 -10.59 8.87
CA VAL A 375 10.00 -10.87 9.24
C VAL A 375 10.54 -11.98 8.34
N LYS A 376 11.27 -11.59 7.29
CA LYS A 376 11.82 -12.52 6.31
C LYS A 376 12.93 -13.38 6.90
N ASN A 377 12.86 -14.68 6.62
CA ASN A 377 13.90 -15.62 6.99
C ASN A 377 15.13 -15.50 6.07
N LYS A 378 16.17 -16.28 6.34
CA LYS A 378 17.45 -16.20 5.60
C LYS A 378 17.30 -16.47 4.10
N ASN A 379 16.43 -17.41 3.70
CA ASN A 379 16.22 -17.73 2.29
C ASN A 379 15.47 -16.60 1.57
N GLU A 380 14.40 -16.10 2.18
CA GLU A 380 13.64 -14.96 1.67
C GLU A 380 14.53 -13.71 1.54
N MET A 381 15.37 -13.40 2.57
CA MET A 381 16.32 -12.28 2.50
C MET A 381 17.38 -12.48 1.39
N ALA A 382 17.87 -13.69 1.21
CA ALA A 382 18.82 -13.99 0.12
C ALA A 382 18.17 -13.85 -1.26
N GLY A 383 16.92 -14.29 -1.39
CA GLY A 383 16.10 -14.11 -2.59
C GLY A 383 15.87 -12.64 -2.90
N MET A 384 15.47 -11.83 -1.91
CA MET A 384 15.29 -10.38 -2.08
C MET A 384 16.56 -9.69 -2.59
N ARG A 385 17.73 -10.03 -2.07
CA ARG A 385 19.01 -9.50 -2.61
C ARG A 385 19.22 -9.92 -4.06
N ALA A 386 18.97 -11.18 -4.38
CA ALA A 386 19.24 -11.73 -5.71
C ALA A 386 18.26 -11.18 -6.76
N CYS A 387 16.97 -11.09 -6.48
CA CYS A 387 15.98 -10.57 -7.42
C CYS A 387 16.21 -9.08 -7.71
N HIS A 388 16.60 -8.26 -6.72
CA HIS A 388 16.89 -6.84 -6.94
C HIS A 388 18.15 -6.57 -7.78
N ILE A 389 19.13 -7.49 -7.79
CA ILE A 389 20.28 -7.39 -8.73
C ILE A 389 19.80 -7.66 -10.15
N ARG A 390 18.98 -8.70 -10.37
CA ARG A 390 18.45 -9.05 -11.71
C ARG A 390 17.50 -7.97 -12.23
N ASP A 391 16.61 -7.50 -11.38
CA ASP A 391 15.68 -6.40 -11.69
C ASP A 391 16.42 -5.10 -11.98
N GLY A 392 17.44 -4.80 -11.18
CA GLY A 392 18.32 -3.66 -11.40
C GLY A 392 19.04 -3.74 -12.76
N ALA A 393 19.51 -4.92 -13.16
CA ALA A 393 20.09 -5.10 -14.49
C ALA A 393 19.06 -4.83 -15.61
N ALA A 394 17.82 -5.29 -15.47
CA ALA A 394 16.76 -5.00 -16.44
C ALA A 394 16.43 -3.51 -16.53
N LEU A 395 16.37 -2.80 -15.39
CA LEU A 395 16.15 -1.34 -15.36
C LEU A 395 17.31 -0.55 -15.94
N ILE A 396 18.56 -0.95 -15.70
CA ILE A 396 19.75 -0.34 -16.29
C ILE A 396 19.75 -0.50 -17.81
N GLU A 397 19.47 -1.72 -18.34
CA GLU A 397 19.31 -1.98 -19.78
C GLU A 397 18.19 -1.12 -20.37
N TYR A 398 17.08 -1.00 -19.65
CA TYR A 398 15.93 -0.20 -20.06
C TYR A 398 16.26 1.30 -20.17
N PHE A 399 16.88 1.89 -19.16
CA PHE A 399 17.18 3.33 -19.17
C PHE A 399 18.25 3.69 -20.21
N ALA A 400 19.24 2.83 -20.41
CA ALA A 400 20.21 2.99 -21.48
C ALA A 400 19.56 2.92 -22.86
N TRP A 401 18.65 1.96 -23.07
CA TRP A 401 17.88 1.82 -24.29
C TRP A 401 16.97 3.03 -24.52
N LEU A 402 16.24 3.47 -23.49
CA LEU A 402 15.31 4.59 -23.59
C LEU A 402 16.02 5.88 -23.99
N GLU A 403 17.16 6.18 -23.34
CA GLU A 403 17.98 7.34 -23.69
C GLU A 403 18.48 7.27 -25.13
N ASP A 404 18.99 6.14 -25.58
CA ASP A 404 19.44 5.94 -26.97
C ASP A 404 18.30 6.18 -27.97
N GLN A 405 17.10 5.65 -27.70
CA GLN A 405 15.95 5.86 -28.58
C GLN A 405 15.55 7.34 -28.64
N LEU A 406 15.40 8.01 -27.49
CA LEU A 406 14.88 9.36 -27.41
C LEU A 406 15.89 10.41 -27.88
N VAL A 407 17.17 10.28 -27.49
CA VAL A 407 18.20 11.33 -27.70
C VAL A 407 19.02 11.06 -28.97
N ALA A 408 19.58 9.85 -29.11
CA ALA A 408 20.46 9.54 -30.24
C ALA A 408 19.65 9.26 -31.52
N LYS A 409 18.63 8.43 -31.44
CA LYS A 409 17.82 8.02 -32.60
C LYS A 409 16.61 8.92 -32.84
N LYS A 410 16.22 9.74 -31.86
CA LYS A 410 15.07 10.66 -31.94
C LYS A 410 13.75 9.96 -32.27
N VAL A 411 13.59 8.73 -31.77
CA VAL A 411 12.35 7.95 -31.89
C VAL A 411 11.32 8.55 -30.96
N LYS A 412 10.09 8.70 -31.46
CA LYS A 412 8.93 9.07 -30.61
C LYS A 412 8.40 7.79 -29.98
N LEU A 413 8.45 7.71 -28.67
CA LEU A 413 7.89 6.63 -27.86
C LEU A 413 6.84 7.23 -26.93
N ASP A 414 5.73 6.52 -26.75
CA ASP A 414 4.77 6.87 -25.72
C ASP A 414 5.09 6.17 -24.38
N GLU A 415 4.41 6.60 -23.32
CA GLU A 415 4.62 6.10 -21.96
C GLU A 415 4.31 4.60 -21.83
N VAL A 416 3.32 4.07 -22.60
CA VAL A 416 2.95 2.66 -22.61
C VAL A 416 4.00 1.82 -23.35
N GLU A 417 4.46 2.27 -24.53
CA GLU A 417 5.50 1.59 -25.31
C GLU A 417 6.80 1.44 -24.50
N ALA A 418 7.14 2.47 -23.73
CA ALA A 418 8.29 2.44 -22.83
C ALA A 418 8.09 1.44 -21.67
N GLY A 419 6.92 1.42 -21.03
CA GLY A 419 6.57 0.44 -20.00
C GLY A 419 6.58 -1.00 -20.52
N ASP A 420 6.00 -1.26 -21.70
CA ASP A 420 6.01 -2.57 -22.35
C ASP A 420 7.44 -3.06 -22.62
N LYS A 421 8.35 -2.13 -22.99
CA LYS A 421 9.76 -2.48 -23.20
C LYS A 421 10.43 -2.91 -21.92
N LEU A 422 10.18 -2.23 -20.81
CA LEU A 422 10.73 -2.61 -19.50
C LEU A 422 10.26 -4.01 -19.10
N GLU A 423 8.98 -4.32 -19.27
CA GLU A 423 8.45 -5.66 -18.97
C GLU A 423 9.14 -6.75 -19.82
N GLN A 424 9.34 -6.49 -21.13
CA GLN A 424 10.09 -7.41 -22.02
C GLN A 424 11.52 -7.66 -21.52
N LEU A 425 12.18 -6.67 -20.93
CA LEU A 425 13.53 -6.83 -20.41
C LEU A 425 13.55 -7.62 -19.10
N ARG A 426 12.59 -7.37 -18.22
CA ARG A 426 12.36 -8.13 -16.98
C ARG A 426 12.04 -9.59 -17.28
N ALA A 427 11.24 -9.87 -18.31
CA ALA A 427 10.85 -11.22 -18.71
C ALA A 427 12.03 -12.10 -19.14
N LYS A 428 13.18 -11.51 -19.49
CA LYS A 428 14.43 -12.25 -19.78
C LYS A 428 15.16 -12.68 -18.51
N GLN A 429 14.83 -12.10 -17.36
CA GLN A 429 15.54 -12.37 -16.11
C GLN A 429 15.12 -13.73 -15.54
N LYS A 430 16.08 -14.41 -14.92
CA LYS A 430 15.83 -15.69 -14.27
C LYS A 430 14.78 -15.56 -13.17
N ASP A 431 13.89 -16.55 -13.07
CA ASP A 431 12.84 -16.66 -12.06
C ASP A 431 11.79 -15.54 -12.11
N TYR A 432 11.72 -14.75 -13.19
CA TYR A 432 10.65 -13.75 -13.41
C TYR A 432 9.31 -14.45 -13.57
N VAL A 433 8.27 -13.85 -12.97
CA VAL A 433 6.89 -14.37 -13.01
C VAL A 433 5.92 -13.38 -13.65
N GLY A 434 6.06 -12.08 -13.33
CA GLY A 434 5.17 -11.02 -13.80
C GLY A 434 5.49 -9.70 -13.12
N LEU A 435 4.67 -8.69 -13.34
CA LEU A 435 4.78 -7.40 -12.66
C LEU A 435 4.29 -7.51 -11.20
N SER A 436 4.80 -6.67 -10.30
CA SER A 436 4.32 -6.52 -8.92
C SER A 436 3.23 -5.45 -8.77
N PHE A 437 3.11 -4.55 -9.77
CA PHE A 437 2.06 -3.55 -9.96
C PHE A 437 2.09 -2.98 -11.37
N ASP A 438 1.08 -2.19 -11.77
CA ASP A 438 1.08 -1.48 -13.05
C ASP A 438 2.27 -0.53 -13.15
N THR A 439 3.10 -0.64 -14.19
CA THR A 439 4.23 0.25 -14.39
C THR A 439 3.77 1.71 -14.56
N ILE A 440 4.26 2.59 -13.72
CA ILE A 440 4.13 4.05 -13.85
C ILE A 440 5.28 4.54 -14.74
N SER A 441 4.98 4.79 -16.01
CA SER A 441 5.88 5.43 -16.96
C SER A 441 5.28 6.78 -17.30
N SER A 442 5.91 7.88 -16.89
CA SER A 442 5.27 9.20 -16.90
C SER A 442 6.26 10.31 -17.24
N THR A 443 5.86 11.20 -18.15
CA THR A 443 6.65 12.35 -18.59
C THR A 443 5.99 13.67 -18.23
N GLY A 444 6.79 14.69 -17.85
CA GLY A 444 6.33 16.04 -17.55
C GLY A 444 5.22 16.07 -16.51
N ALA A 445 4.08 16.66 -16.85
CA ALA A 445 2.94 16.84 -15.94
C ALA A 445 2.32 15.50 -15.45
N ASN A 446 2.43 14.42 -16.22
CA ASN A 446 1.94 13.10 -15.80
C ASN A 446 2.74 12.56 -14.61
N ALA A 447 4.02 12.91 -14.51
CA ALA A 447 4.86 12.53 -13.37
C ALA A 447 4.39 13.17 -12.04
N ALA A 448 3.62 14.27 -12.09
CA ALA A 448 3.02 14.87 -10.89
C ALA A 448 1.80 14.09 -10.36
N VAL A 449 1.27 13.14 -11.12
CA VAL A 449 0.18 12.25 -10.69
C VAL A 449 0.78 11.02 -10.01
N ILE A 450 0.72 10.97 -8.69
CA ILE A 450 1.45 10.01 -7.84
C ILE A 450 1.26 8.54 -8.29
N HIS A 451 0.02 8.14 -8.60
CA HIS A 451 -0.35 6.82 -9.11
C HIS A 451 -0.85 6.93 -10.56
N TYR A 452 -0.03 7.55 -11.43
CA TYR A 452 -0.32 7.66 -12.85
C TYR A 452 -0.34 6.26 -13.48
N LYS A 453 -1.35 6.00 -14.29
CA LYS A 453 -1.42 4.80 -15.12
C LYS A 453 -1.52 5.24 -16.56
N PRO A 454 -0.48 5.02 -17.39
CA PRO A 454 -0.57 5.31 -18.81
C PRO A 454 -1.55 4.35 -19.47
N GLU A 455 -2.43 4.87 -20.32
CA GLU A 455 -3.39 4.08 -21.07
C GLU A 455 -3.09 4.16 -22.57
N ARG A 456 -3.11 3.02 -23.24
CA ARG A 456 -2.79 2.93 -24.68
C ARG A 456 -3.73 3.81 -25.50
N GLY A 457 -3.14 4.72 -26.29
CA GLY A 457 -3.89 5.69 -27.09
C GLY A 457 -4.38 6.94 -26.33
N ALA A 458 -4.16 7.02 -25.02
CA ALA A 458 -4.50 8.17 -24.19
C ALA A 458 -3.35 8.68 -23.30
N CYS A 459 -2.15 8.10 -23.44
CA CYS A 459 -0.93 8.52 -22.75
C CYS A 459 -0.12 9.53 -23.56
N SER A 460 0.90 10.14 -22.93
CA SER A 460 1.75 11.14 -23.58
C SER A 460 2.92 10.49 -24.34
N THR A 461 3.39 11.18 -25.38
CA THR A 461 4.72 10.92 -25.96
C THR A 461 5.78 11.44 -25.00
N ILE A 462 6.79 10.65 -24.70
CA ILE A 462 7.87 11.01 -23.79
C ILE A 462 8.69 12.17 -24.37
N ASP A 463 8.81 13.27 -23.59
CA ASP A 463 9.63 14.42 -23.94
C ASP A 463 11.02 14.27 -23.28
N PRO A 464 12.12 14.15 -24.06
CA PRO A 464 13.45 14.05 -23.51
C PRO A 464 13.92 15.34 -22.78
N ASN A 465 13.23 16.47 -22.97
CA ASN A 465 13.52 17.74 -22.29
C ASN A 465 12.61 18.01 -21.08
N ALA A 466 11.90 16.99 -20.60
CA ALA A 466 11.09 17.06 -19.39
C ALA A 466 11.47 15.92 -18.44
N ILE A 467 11.07 16.04 -17.19
CA ILE A 467 11.19 14.96 -16.20
C ILE A 467 10.50 13.69 -16.75
N TYR A 468 11.19 12.57 -16.62
CA TYR A 468 10.65 11.24 -16.81
C TYR A 468 10.72 10.45 -15.49
N LEU A 469 9.57 10.07 -14.95
CA LEU A 469 9.46 9.25 -13.74
C LEU A 469 9.01 7.84 -14.13
N CYS A 470 9.81 6.85 -13.76
CA CYS A 470 9.50 5.44 -13.91
C CYS A 470 9.46 4.76 -12.55
N ASP A 471 8.26 4.32 -12.16
CA ASP A 471 8.02 3.51 -10.97
C ASP A 471 7.50 2.15 -11.40
N SER A 472 8.20 1.08 -10.99
CA SER A 472 7.93 -0.25 -11.52
C SER A 472 8.56 -1.34 -10.67
N GLY A 473 7.92 -2.49 -10.67
CA GLY A 473 8.39 -3.65 -9.94
C GLY A 473 7.98 -4.98 -10.58
N ALA A 474 8.54 -6.05 -10.08
CA ALA A 474 8.30 -7.40 -10.60
C ALA A 474 8.20 -8.44 -9.49
N GLN A 475 7.47 -9.50 -9.79
CA GLN A 475 7.44 -10.74 -9.03
C GLN A 475 8.48 -11.70 -9.59
N TYR A 476 9.34 -12.19 -8.70
CA TYR A 476 10.28 -13.28 -8.96
C TYR A 476 9.97 -14.44 -8.01
N LEU A 477 10.30 -15.67 -8.36
CA LEU A 477 10.08 -16.82 -7.45
C LEU A 477 10.78 -16.67 -6.09
N ASP A 478 11.82 -15.86 -6.03
CA ASP A 478 12.64 -15.60 -4.83
C ASP A 478 12.45 -14.22 -4.21
N GLY A 479 11.54 -13.37 -4.74
CA GLY A 479 11.26 -12.07 -4.14
C GLY A 479 10.32 -11.18 -4.96
N THR A 480 10.04 -9.99 -4.43
CA THR A 480 9.25 -8.94 -5.07
C THR A 480 10.09 -7.68 -5.13
N THR A 481 10.12 -6.99 -6.27
CA THR A 481 10.84 -5.74 -6.43
C THR A 481 9.89 -4.55 -6.56
N ASP A 482 10.42 -3.39 -6.18
CA ASP A 482 9.76 -2.09 -6.22
C ASP A 482 10.84 -1.01 -6.36
N THR A 483 10.75 -0.18 -7.41
CA THR A 483 11.80 0.80 -7.67
C THR A 483 11.29 1.98 -8.47
N THR A 484 11.44 3.17 -7.93
CA THR A 484 11.24 4.41 -8.69
C THR A 484 12.58 5.07 -9.02
N ARG A 485 12.72 5.47 -10.28
CA ARG A 485 13.76 6.38 -10.74
C ARG A 485 13.15 7.54 -11.53
N THR A 486 13.62 8.73 -11.21
CA THR A 486 13.31 9.95 -11.97
C THR A 486 14.53 10.34 -12.78
N LEU A 487 14.36 10.57 -14.08
CA LEU A 487 15.42 10.88 -15.03
C LEU A 487 15.11 12.17 -15.80
N HIS A 488 16.13 12.74 -16.42
CA HIS A 488 16.03 13.82 -17.38
C HIS A 488 17.08 13.63 -18.48
N PHE A 489 16.66 13.51 -19.74
CA PHE A 489 17.55 13.20 -20.85
C PHE A 489 18.13 14.44 -21.57
N GLY A 490 17.60 15.64 -21.25
CA GLY A 490 18.08 16.93 -21.76
C GLY A 490 18.76 17.77 -20.69
N GLN A 491 18.43 19.06 -20.64
CA GLN A 491 18.96 20.01 -19.66
C GLN A 491 17.89 20.34 -18.62
N PRO A 492 17.98 19.78 -17.39
CA PRO A 492 17.02 20.09 -16.33
C PRO A 492 17.14 21.55 -15.87
N THR A 493 16.04 22.10 -15.40
CA THR A 493 16.00 23.42 -14.77
C THR A 493 16.63 23.38 -13.38
N GLU A 494 17.02 24.53 -12.85
CA GLU A 494 17.53 24.64 -11.47
C GLU A 494 16.48 24.22 -10.43
N ALA A 495 15.19 24.46 -10.70
CA ALA A 495 14.10 24.02 -9.81
C ALA A 495 13.97 22.49 -9.77
N GLU A 496 14.07 21.81 -10.91
CA GLU A 496 14.07 20.34 -10.98
C GLU A 496 15.27 19.72 -10.27
N LYS A 497 16.47 20.29 -10.47
CA LYS A 497 17.69 19.86 -9.76
C LYS A 497 17.58 20.04 -8.26
N LEU A 498 17.09 21.20 -7.82
CA LEU A 498 16.87 21.48 -6.41
C LEU A 498 15.91 20.45 -5.79
N ALA A 499 14.73 20.29 -6.38
CA ALA A 499 13.71 19.38 -5.89
C ALA A 499 14.22 17.92 -5.87
N TYR A 500 14.88 17.45 -6.95
CA TYR A 500 15.47 16.12 -7.02
C TYR A 500 16.52 15.90 -5.93
N THR A 501 17.42 16.88 -5.74
CA THR A 501 18.48 16.77 -4.75
C THR A 501 17.93 16.76 -3.33
N LEU A 502 16.88 17.53 -3.03
CA LEU A 502 16.23 17.51 -1.71
C LEU A 502 15.54 16.16 -1.43
N VAL A 503 14.87 15.58 -2.43
CA VAL A 503 14.29 14.23 -2.33
C VAL A 503 15.38 13.18 -2.12
N LEU A 504 16.47 13.24 -2.89
CA LEU A 504 17.62 12.34 -2.73
C LEU A 504 18.25 12.44 -1.35
N LYS A 505 18.44 13.65 -0.79
CA LYS A 505 18.93 13.84 0.58
C LYS A 505 18.00 13.21 1.62
N GLY A 506 16.69 13.27 1.40
CA GLY A 506 15.70 12.59 2.24
C GLY A 506 15.82 11.07 2.16
N ASN A 507 16.00 10.53 0.96
CA ASN A 507 16.23 9.10 0.74
C ASN A 507 17.52 8.63 1.45
N ILE A 508 18.65 9.33 1.26
CA ILE A 508 19.93 9.04 1.92
C ILE A 508 19.81 9.12 3.44
N ALA A 509 19.15 10.17 3.97
CA ALA A 509 19.03 10.38 5.41
C ALA A 509 18.26 9.22 6.08
N LEU A 510 17.27 8.67 5.41
CA LEU A 510 16.52 7.52 5.92
C LEU A 510 17.32 6.21 5.72
N ASP A 511 17.90 5.98 4.55
CA ASP A 511 18.70 4.77 4.25
C ASP A 511 19.89 4.60 5.23
N THR A 512 20.51 5.70 5.61
CA THR A 512 21.65 5.71 6.55
C THR A 512 21.27 5.77 8.03
N ALA A 513 19.97 5.78 8.34
CA ALA A 513 19.50 5.90 9.71
C ALA A 513 19.90 4.70 10.58
N ILE A 514 20.40 5.00 11.77
CA ILE A 514 20.65 4.01 12.82
C ILE A 514 19.73 4.33 13.99
N PHE A 515 18.96 3.33 14.44
CA PHE A 515 17.95 3.53 15.47
C PHE A 515 17.89 2.35 16.46
N PRO A 516 17.47 2.58 17.71
CA PRO A 516 17.35 1.50 18.69
C PRO A 516 16.17 0.58 18.36
N LYS A 517 16.29 -0.71 18.68
CA LYS A 517 15.17 -1.66 18.61
C LYS A 517 13.96 -1.14 19.39
N GLY A 518 12.79 -1.23 18.78
CA GLY A 518 11.54 -0.66 19.28
C GLY A 518 11.13 0.65 18.60
N THR A 519 11.96 1.17 17.69
CA THR A 519 11.61 2.33 16.86
C THR A 519 10.61 1.91 15.78
N THR A 520 9.62 2.76 15.55
CA THR A 520 8.56 2.57 14.54
C THR A 520 8.86 3.41 13.28
N GLY A 521 8.29 3.02 12.15
CA GLY A 521 8.43 3.80 10.93
C GLY A 521 7.81 5.20 11.00
N PHE A 522 6.82 5.39 11.87
CA PHE A 522 6.27 6.72 12.17
C PHE A 522 7.34 7.69 12.70
N ALA A 523 8.21 7.21 13.59
CA ALA A 523 9.30 8.04 14.15
C ALA A 523 10.41 8.35 13.12
N LEU A 524 10.58 7.52 12.10
CA LEU A 524 11.64 7.66 11.09
C LEU A 524 11.22 8.52 9.88
N ASP A 525 9.93 8.69 9.62
CA ASP A 525 9.38 9.40 8.45
C ASP A 525 9.94 10.82 8.30
N CYS A 526 10.10 11.54 9.41
CA CYS A 526 10.62 12.90 9.40
C CYS A 526 12.05 13.03 8.82
N LEU A 527 12.86 11.97 8.87
CA LEU A 527 14.20 11.97 8.28
C LEU A 527 14.14 12.14 6.76
N ALA A 528 13.18 11.53 6.11
CA ALA A 528 12.98 11.66 4.67
C ALA A 528 12.40 13.03 4.27
N ARG A 529 11.60 13.67 5.15
CA ARG A 529 10.91 14.93 4.83
C ARG A 529 11.71 16.17 5.20
N GLN A 530 12.65 16.10 6.13
CA GLN A 530 13.30 17.25 6.75
C GLN A 530 13.95 18.24 5.76
N HIS A 531 14.47 17.74 4.63
CA HIS A 531 15.13 18.58 3.63
C HIS A 531 14.13 19.35 2.80
N LEU A 532 12.98 18.75 2.45
CA LEU A 532 11.85 19.41 1.80
C LEU A 532 11.20 20.45 2.71
N TRP A 533 10.96 20.10 3.98
CA TRP A 533 10.35 21.02 4.95
C TRP A 533 11.13 22.32 5.16
N ARG A 534 12.46 22.27 5.08
CA ARG A 534 13.30 23.48 5.19
C ARG A 534 13.03 24.50 4.07
N GLU A 535 12.58 24.02 2.91
CA GLU A 535 12.19 24.83 1.76
C GLU A 535 10.66 25.07 1.70
N GLY A 536 9.90 24.64 2.70
CA GLY A 536 8.44 24.73 2.71
C GLY A 536 7.73 23.76 1.76
N LEU A 537 8.42 22.68 1.35
CA LEU A 537 7.93 21.66 0.43
C LEU A 537 7.56 20.38 1.21
N ASP A 538 6.70 19.55 0.64
CA ASP A 538 6.32 18.24 1.21
C ASP A 538 5.69 17.34 0.13
N TYR A 539 5.34 16.09 0.49
CA TYR A 539 4.60 15.14 -0.35
C TYR A 539 3.47 14.47 0.43
N ARG A 540 2.43 13.98 -0.29
CA ARG A 540 1.15 13.55 0.28
C ARG A 540 0.96 12.03 0.37
N HIS A 541 2.04 11.25 0.28
CA HIS A 541 2.01 9.80 0.44
C HIS A 541 2.89 9.32 1.60
N GLY A 542 2.86 8.02 1.90
CA GLY A 542 3.80 7.41 2.85
C GLY A 542 5.22 7.43 2.33
N THR A 543 6.20 7.45 3.22
CA THR A 543 7.62 7.40 2.83
C THR A 543 8.07 5.98 2.51
N GLY A 544 7.31 4.97 2.93
CA GLY A 544 7.60 3.58 2.64
C GLY A 544 6.59 2.62 3.23
N HIS A 545 6.58 1.42 2.72
CA HIS A 545 5.72 0.30 3.11
C HIS A 545 6.52 -0.98 3.24
N GLY A 546 5.96 -2.00 3.88
CA GLY A 546 6.54 -3.34 3.84
C GLY A 546 6.47 -3.93 2.43
N VAL A 547 7.43 -4.77 2.08
CA VAL A 547 7.48 -5.49 0.80
C VAL A 547 7.48 -7.00 1.05
N GLY A 548 6.62 -7.73 0.34
CA GLY A 548 6.53 -9.18 0.44
C GLY A 548 7.70 -9.90 -0.24
N SER A 549 7.82 -11.21 -0.02
CA SER A 549 8.76 -12.07 -0.73
C SER A 549 7.99 -13.00 -1.66
N TYR A 550 7.93 -12.67 -2.93
CA TYR A 550 7.04 -13.28 -3.93
C TYR A 550 5.60 -13.29 -3.41
N LEU A 551 5.15 -12.12 -2.96
CA LEU A 551 3.81 -11.82 -2.45
C LEU A 551 3.48 -10.35 -2.75
N ASN A 552 2.56 -9.77 -1.97
CA ASN A 552 2.11 -8.40 -2.15
C ASN A 552 3.26 -7.40 -2.10
N VAL A 553 3.31 -6.48 -3.04
CA VAL A 553 4.29 -5.39 -3.05
C VAL A 553 4.09 -4.47 -1.84
N HIS A 554 2.84 -4.14 -1.49
CA HIS A 554 2.52 -3.45 -0.25
C HIS A 554 2.14 -4.46 0.85
N GLU A 555 3.08 -4.76 1.72
CA GLU A 555 2.90 -5.73 2.79
C GLU A 555 2.85 -5.05 4.17
N GLY A 556 1.72 -5.18 4.87
CA GLY A 556 1.67 -4.82 6.31
C GLY A 556 2.32 -5.87 7.22
N PRO A 557 2.40 -5.62 8.54
CA PRO A 557 1.86 -4.46 9.27
C PRO A 557 2.80 -3.25 9.36
N ILE A 558 4.02 -3.34 8.84
CA ILE A 558 5.05 -2.30 8.93
C ILE A 558 4.93 -1.28 7.77
N GLY A 559 5.46 -0.09 8.00
CA GLY A 559 5.59 0.96 7.00
C GLY A 559 6.24 2.20 7.61
N ILE A 560 6.63 3.15 6.78
CA ILE A 560 7.25 4.43 7.18
C ILE A 560 6.34 5.56 6.69
N GLY A 561 5.85 6.41 7.59
CA GLY A 561 4.91 7.46 7.22
C GLY A 561 4.23 8.11 8.41
N THR A 562 3.43 9.14 8.13
CA THR A 562 2.73 9.95 9.14
C THR A 562 1.40 9.34 9.64
N ARG A 563 0.96 8.22 9.09
CA ARG A 563 -0.27 7.55 9.54
C ARG A 563 -0.05 6.89 10.90
N VAL A 564 -0.98 7.08 11.83
CA VAL A 564 -0.91 6.55 13.21
C VAL A 564 -0.68 5.04 13.26
N GLN A 565 -1.23 4.28 12.33
CA GLN A 565 -1.02 2.83 12.23
C GLN A 565 0.46 2.43 12.13
N PHE A 566 1.33 3.28 11.58
CA PHE A 566 2.77 3.04 11.53
C PHE A 566 3.50 3.29 12.86
N ALA A 567 2.79 3.79 13.88
CA ALA A 567 3.29 3.88 15.25
C ALA A 567 3.01 2.63 16.09
N GLU A 568 2.19 1.69 15.59
CA GLU A 568 1.76 0.52 16.36
C GLU A 568 2.78 -0.64 16.31
N VAL A 569 3.58 -0.73 15.25
CA VAL A 569 4.51 -1.83 15.03
C VAL A 569 5.93 -1.31 14.85
N ALA A 570 6.81 -1.73 15.73
CA ALA A 570 8.23 -1.43 15.63
C ALA A 570 8.91 -2.23 14.50
N LEU A 571 9.87 -1.62 13.83
CA LEU A 571 10.71 -2.32 12.87
C LEU A 571 11.58 -3.37 13.55
N ALA A 572 11.76 -4.51 12.88
CA ALA A 572 12.51 -5.65 13.35
C ALA A 572 13.51 -6.14 12.28
N PRO A 573 14.65 -6.75 12.69
CA PRO A 573 15.54 -7.39 11.73
C PRO A 573 14.81 -8.41 10.88
N GLY A 574 15.02 -8.38 9.57
CA GLY A 574 14.30 -9.19 8.58
C GLY A 574 13.05 -8.52 7.98
N ASN A 575 12.64 -7.35 8.48
CA ASN A 575 11.66 -6.56 7.76
C ASN A 575 12.25 -6.04 6.45
N VAL A 576 11.43 -6.00 5.41
CA VAL A 576 11.77 -5.41 4.11
C VAL A 576 10.81 -4.24 3.87
N VAL A 577 11.35 -3.07 3.56
CA VAL A 577 10.57 -1.83 3.40
C VAL A 577 11.02 -1.06 2.17
N SER A 578 10.10 -0.33 1.53
CA SER A 578 10.46 0.72 0.58
C SER A 578 10.92 1.99 1.30
N ILE A 579 11.73 2.80 0.64
CA ILE A 579 12.15 4.15 1.03
C ILE A 579 11.94 5.03 -0.21
N GLU A 580 10.82 5.77 -0.27
CA GLU A 580 10.29 6.40 -1.47
C GLU A 580 9.86 7.87 -1.30
N PRO A 581 10.69 8.76 -0.72
CA PRO A 581 10.34 10.18 -0.69
C PRO A 581 10.10 10.74 -2.09
N GLY A 582 9.27 11.78 -2.18
CA GLY A 582 8.95 12.43 -3.45
C GLY A 582 8.65 13.92 -3.31
N PHE A 583 8.45 14.57 -4.44
CA PHE A 583 7.93 15.94 -4.57
C PHE A 583 7.13 16.04 -5.88
N TYR A 584 5.99 16.73 -5.84
CA TYR A 584 5.07 16.79 -6.98
C TYR A 584 4.56 18.22 -7.15
N GLU A 585 4.89 18.82 -8.31
CA GLU A 585 4.38 20.12 -8.74
C GLU A 585 3.22 19.88 -9.70
N ASP A 586 1.99 20.05 -9.21
CA ASP A 586 0.76 19.76 -9.96
C ASP A 586 0.75 20.47 -11.33
N GLY A 587 0.56 19.71 -12.41
CA GLY A 587 0.53 20.20 -13.77
C GLY A 587 1.88 20.52 -14.39
N SER A 588 3.00 20.21 -13.72
CA SER A 588 4.35 20.48 -14.18
C SER A 588 5.23 19.23 -14.21
N TYR A 589 5.66 18.71 -13.06
CA TYR A 589 6.49 17.50 -12.95
C TYR A 589 6.37 16.83 -11.58
N GLY A 590 6.81 15.58 -11.49
CA GLY A 590 6.94 14.85 -10.24
C GLY A 590 8.29 14.17 -10.12
N ILE A 591 8.77 14.05 -8.89
CA ILE A 591 10.01 13.38 -8.53
C ILE A 591 9.69 12.36 -7.45
N ARG A 592 10.09 11.11 -7.65
CA ARG A 592 10.16 10.06 -6.64
C ARG A 592 11.48 9.33 -6.78
N ILE A 593 12.11 9.04 -5.66
CA ILE A 593 13.33 8.23 -5.58
C ILE A 593 13.07 7.12 -4.60
N GLU A 594 13.07 5.89 -5.08
CA GLU A 594 12.72 4.74 -4.29
C GLU A 594 13.75 3.64 -4.35
N ASN A 595 14.04 3.09 -3.18
CA ASN A 595 14.79 1.86 -2.96
C ASN A 595 14.02 0.92 -2.05
N VAL A 596 14.23 -0.37 -2.20
CA VAL A 596 13.88 -1.36 -1.19
C VAL A 596 15.09 -1.59 -0.28
N ALA A 597 14.82 -1.65 1.02
CA ALA A 597 15.82 -1.88 2.05
C ALA A 597 15.38 -2.94 3.05
N MET A 598 16.34 -3.66 3.62
CA MET A 598 16.13 -4.66 4.65
C MET A 598 16.59 -4.12 6.00
N VAL A 599 15.78 -4.28 7.02
CA VAL A 599 16.17 -3.93 8.40
C VAL A 599 17.15 -4.98 8.93
N THR A 600 18.31 -4.52 9.40
CA THR A 600 19.37 -5.38 9.93
C THR A 600 19.91 -4.85 11.25
N GLU A 601 20.54 -5.72 12.05
CA GLU A 601 21.26 -5.29 13.24
C GLU A 601 22.56 -4.59 12.87
N VAL A 602 22.84 -3.45 13.52
CA VAL A 602 24.03 -2.64 13.30
C VAL A 602 24.85 -2.55 14.59
N LYS A 603 26.16 -2.75 14.47
CA LYS A 603 27.09 -2.54 15.58
C LYS A 603 27.40 -1.05 15.73
N THR A 604 27.13 -0.50 16.89
CA THR A 604 27.46 0.88 17.26
C THR A 604 28.61 0.92 18.28
N LYS A 605 29.28 2.07 18.42
CA LYS A 605 30.37 2.24 19.40
C LYS A 605 29.87 2.09 20.83
N HIS A 606 28.65 2.49 21.10
CA HIS A 606 27.99 2.42 22.40
C HIS A 606 26.63 1.78 22.26
N SER A 607 26.15 1.06 23.29
CA SER A 607 24.81 0.50 23.37
C SER A 607 24.09 1.05 24.59
N PHE A 608 23.13 1.94 24.40
CA PHE A 608 22.38 2.52 25.51
C PHE A 608 21.21 1.61 25.90
N GLY A 609 21.13 1.26 27.18
CA GLY A 609 20.02 0.46 27.73
C GLY A 609 20.00 -0.99 27.26
N ASP A 610 21.14 -1.57 26.89
CA ASP A 610 21.34 -2.94 26.44
C ASP A 610 20.42 -3.35 25.24
N LYS A 611 19.94 -2.36 24.47
CA LYS A 611 19.13 -2.58 23.29
C LYS A 611 20.01 -2.69 22.04
N PRO A 612 19.79 -3.66 21.15
CA PRO A 612 20.44 -3.68 19.85
C PRO A 612 20.00 -2.46 19.02
N TYR A 613 20.92 -1.98 18.18
CA TYR A 613 20.63 -0.94 17.20
C TYR A 613 20.38 -1.57 15.83
N LEU A 614 19.49 -0.96 15.08
CA LEU A 614 19.06 -1.39 13.76
C LEU A 614 19.42 -0.31 12.73
N GLY A 615 19.52 -0.71 11.49
CA GLY A 615 19.72 0.15 10.34
C GLY A 615 19.19 -0.55 9.09
N PHE A 616 19.44 0.06 7.94
CA PHE A 616 18.97 -0.43 6.66
C PHE A 616 20.12 -0.98 5.80
N GLU A 617 19.87 -2.09 5.12
CA GLU A 617 20.67 -2.62 4.02
C GLU A 617 19.85 -2.43 2.73
N HIS A 618 20.19 -1.45 1.90
CA HIS A 618 19.52 -1.28 0.61
C HIS A 618 19.83 -2.45 -0.33
N VAL A 619 18.82 -2.88 -1.09
CA VAL A 619 18.96 -3.99 -2.04
C VAL A 619 18.72 -3.58 -3.49
N THR A 620 18.10 -2.43 -3.73
CA THR A 620 17.89 -1.87 -5.07
C THR A 620 19.21 -1.49 -5.72
N MET A 621 19.50 -2.07 -6.91
CA MET A 621 20.78 -1.91 -7.62
C MET A 621 20.59 -1.14 -8.93
N VAL A 622 20.07 0.09 -8.84
CA VAL A 622 19.84 1.00 -9.98
C VAL A 622 20.45 2.37 -9.65
N PRO A 623 21.29 2.97 -10.54
CA PRO A 623 21.88 4.28 -10.26
C PRO A 623 20.83 5.40 -10.23
N TYR A 624 21.18 6.50 -9.56
CA TYR A 624 20.42 7.75 -9.60
C TYR A 624 20.79 8.55 -10.85
N CYS A 625 19.90 9.44 -11.30
CA CYS A 625 20.16 10.30 -12.45
C CYS A 625 21.16 11.41 -12.07
N GLN A 626 22.41 11.28 -12.48
CA GLN A 626 23.46 12.27 -12.16
C GLN A 626 23.14 13.67 -12.70
N ASN A 627 22.48 13.75 -13.84
CA ASN A 627 22.11 15.01 -14.48
C ASN A 627 21.14 15.88 -13.63
N LEU A 628 20.35 15.23 -12.75
CA LEU A 628 19.40 15.88 -11.84
C LEU A 628 20.01 16.24 -10.46
N ILE A 629 21.22 15.79 -10.16
CA ILE A 629 21.85 16.07 -8.86
C ILE A 629 22.60 17.39 -8.93
N ASP A 630 22.35 18.28 -7.96
CA ASP A 630 23.20 19.42 -7.67
C ASP A 630 24.23 19.04 -6.59
N PRO A 631 25.50 18.79 -6.96
CA PRO A 631 26.51 18.37 -6.00
C PRO A 631 26.86 19.43 -4.94
N SER A 632 26.51 20.71 -5.18
CA SER A 632 26.77 21.80 -4.24
C SER A 632 25.88 21.73 -3.00
N LEU A 633 24.72 21.09 -3.12
CA LEU A 633 23.75 20.88 -2.03
C LEU A 633 24.05 19.65 -1.18
N LEU A 634 24.97 18.79 -1.61
CA LEU A 634 25.32 17.55 -0.90
C LEU A 634 26.47 17.80 0.10
N THR A 635 26.34 17.21 1.28
CA THR A 635 27.45 17.16 2.25
C THR A 635 28.55 16.19 1.80
N VAL A 636 29.70 16.24 2.47
CA VAL A 636 30.82 15.31 2.20
C VAL A 636 30.41 13.86 2.47
N GLU A 637 29.62 13.63 3.53
CA GLU A 637 29.12 12.31 3.91
C GLU A 637 28.11 11.78 2.91
N GLU A 638 27.19 12.62 2.41
CA GLU A 638 26.22 12.23 1.37
C GLU A 638 26.91 11.88 0.04
N LYS A 639 27.91 12.65 -0.37
CA LYS A 639 28.75 12.31 -1.54
C LYS A 639 29.50 10.99 -1.35
N ALA A 640 30.09 10.77 -0.17
CA ALA A 640 30.80 9.54 0.13
C ALA A 640 29.86 8.32 0.09
N TRP A 641 28.62 8.48 0.60
CA TRP A 641 27.59 7.44 0.53
C TRP A 641 27.19 7.15 -0.93
N LEU A 642 26.90 8.18 -1.73
CA LEU A 642 26.56 8.05 -3.15
C LEU A 642 27.67 7.35 -3.93
N ASN A 643 28.92 7.75 -3.74
CA ASN A 643 30.06 7.15 -4.41
C ASN A 643 30.22 5.66 -4.07
N LYS A 644 30.00 5.30 -2.79
CA LYS A 644 30.00 3.91 -2.34
C LYS A 644 28.86 3.13 -2.98
N HIS A 645 27.64 3.67 -2.99
CA HIS A 645 26.47 3.06 -3.58
C HIS A 645 26.64 2.84 -5.10
N ASN A 646 27.09 3.87 -5.83
CA ASN A 646 27.40 3.78 -7.25
C ASN A 646 28.45 2.69 -7.56
N ALA A 647 29.51 2.61 -6.77
CA ALA A 647 30.54 1.57 -6.92
C ALA A 647 29.96 0.16 -6.68
N GLU A 648 29.07 0.00 -5.71
CA GLU A 648 28.38 -1.27 -5.43
C GLU A 648 27.47 -1.68 -6.59
N ILE A 649 26.65 -0.77 -7.12
CA ILE A 649 25.80 -1.00 -8.29
C ILE A 649 26.65 -1.46 -9.48
N PHE A 650 27.68 -0.67 -9.81
CA PHE A 650 28.57 -1.01 -10.92
C PHE A 650 29.17 -2.41 -10.75
N HIS A 651 29.70 -2.71 -9.58
CA HIS A 651 30.33 -4.00 -9.31
C HIS A 651 29.34 -5.18 -9.44
N LYS A 652 28.11 -5.03 -8.94
CA LYS A 652 27.12 -6.11 -8.94
C LYS A 652 26.40 -6.31 -10.28
N THR A 653 26.38 -5.29 -11.17
CA THR A 653 25.55 -5.34 -12.39
C THR A 653 26.36 -5.32 -13.70
N LYS A 654 27.60 -4.83 -13.72
CA LYS A 654 28.41 -4.71 -14.96
C LYS A 654 28.53 -6.00 -15.77
N ASP A 655 28.57 -7.15 -15.10
CA ASP A 655 28.78 -8.44 -15.75
C ASP A 655 27.56 -8.89 -16.59
N TYR A 656 26.39 -8.32 -16.37
CA TYR A 656 25.21 -8.51 -17.20
C TYR A 656 25.38 -7.87 -18.60
N PHE A 657 26.27 -6.89 -18.73
CA PHE A 657 26.40 -6.03 -19.93
C PHE A 657 27.72 -6.20 -20.69
N GLN A 658 28.46 -7.30 -20.46
CA GLN A 658 29.75 -7.55 -21.14
C GLN A 658 29.63 -7.55 -22.68
N ASN A 659 28.47 -7.95 -23.20
CA ASN A 659 28.18 -7.99 -24.64
C ASN A 659 27.22 -6.84 -25.08
N ASP A 660 26.96 -5.87 -24.22
CA ASP A 660 26.13 -4.69 -24.50
C ASP A 660 26.89 -3.40 -24.18
N PRO A 661 27.70 -2.90 -25.16
CA PRO A 661 28.53 -1.73 -24.94
C PRO A 661 27.69 -0.44 -24.69
N LEU A 662 26.47 -0.37 -25.21
CA LEU A 662 25.58 0.77 -24.98
C LEU A 662 25.20 0.86 -23.49
N THR A 663 24.66 -0.23 -22.96
CA THR A 663 24.24 -0.31 -21.55
C THR A 663 25.45 -0.18 -20.61
N LEU A 664 26.58 -0.80 -20.92
CA LEU A 664 27.78 -0.68 -20.10
C LEU A 664 28.32 0.76 -20.06
N ALA A 665 28.28 1.49 -21.19
CA ALA A 665 28.69 2.88 -21.25
C ALA A 665 27.75 3.78 -20.43
N TRP A 666 26.43 3.56 -20.52
CA TRP A 666 25.43 4.27 -19.72
C TRP A 666 25.64 4.02 -18.21
N LEU A 667 25.76 2.76 -17.79
CA LEU A 667 26.03 2.38 -16.41
C LEU A 667 27.33 3.02 -15.89
N THR A 668 28.41 2.99 -16.70
CA THR A 668 29.69 3.60 -16.33
C THR A 668 29.54 5.09 -16.10
N ARG A 669 28.76 5.80 -16.93
CA ARG A 669 28.49 7.24 -16.78
C ARG A 669 27.69 7.53 -15.51
N GLU A 670 26.56 6.84 -15.31
CA GLU A 670 25.66 7.10 -14.17
C GLU A 670 26.23 6.63 -12.81
N THR A 671 27.34 5.90 -12.81
CA THR A 671 28.02 5.48 -11.58
C THR A 671 29.33 6.20 -11.32
N GLN A 672 29.65 7.27 -12.07
CA GLN A 672 30.85 8.08 -11.81
C GLN A 672 30.78 8.73 -10.41
N PRO A 673 31.92 8.86 -9.71
CA PRO A 673 31.94 9.54 -8.42
C PRO A 673 31.71 11.05 -8.54
N PHE A 674 31.17 11.66 -7.47
CA PHE A 674 30.95 13.09 -7.33
C PHE A 674 32.17 13.81 -6.76
#